data_9179e5f85e86eeafb3bc1c0c6af81a51
#
_entry.id   9179e5f85e86eeafb3bc1c0c6af81a51
#
_cell.length_a   1.000
_cell.length_b   1.000
_cell.length_c   1.000
_cell.angle_alpha   90.00
_cell.angle_beta   90.00
_cell.angle_gamma   90.00
#
_symmetry.space_group_name_H-M   'P 1'
#
loop_
_entity.id
_entity.type
_entity.pdbx_description
1 polymer ?
#
loop_
_entity_poly.entity_id
_entity_poly.type
_entity_poly.pdbx_seq_one_letter_code
_entity_poly.pdbx_strand_id
1 'polypeptide(L)'
;MVDYELIEKHFNTAKTAVESEKKKTPDEIEAHLNLFKPIFGMDENTFKELVNRVLTVVPFSLEPAIILAESSPKWFTESRVDRGSKRFDAYEQYLLHVSGYSSNVVTTIGNSMDTIMNHIGDPCFEGEFVKKGLVIGDVQSGKTGNFIALMNKAADAGYNMIVITTGTIEKLRRQTQVRIEEGFLGYFTATRNRESKTKTVKDFGNTEQTLALTNADKDFKLETANPVGFGSAPIVAVIKKNKKSIEDLAEWLENNNQQDINRLGKIDRSILFIDDEADNATVNTKKAKKTTSNIVKGDKTTISKEDTTTINRGIRTILNLFQRASYVGFTATPFANIMIDHKNKDDLFPSSFIQVLETPTNYMGASKIFPEEDEGGIYHSVLVSNDDAEDQIPIVIPKEEKATFVVDSLPQSMEEAISVFFLQNAIRDLRGDQKKHRSMLINVSHLNRIQEQIKNLVDAYVGELKRQVRLYILDAEKQIHTYMKAIFEEKFCNVPETWEDVYPILYKSTDTIEAHIINNANKGFQYEDYPNGARVIAVGGFALSRGLTLEGLSTSYLYRNTLMYDTLMQMGRWFGFRPRYDDLIYLYMPERSVDWYYQILQAMNDLKRQIKEMINERKTPEDFGYYIREAENKDEATILITARNKMRHAKNHDVTIRISGDYKETTKLSLNVVKKNSGFMKQWFEKNKDSFDSDLLIKNAPKEVAEKLLLDYSYGSYNQLNLSV
;
A
#
# COMPACT_ATOMS: atom_id res chain seq x y z
N MET A 1 -7.19 20.48 30.39
CA MET A 1 -6.66 19.09 30.33
C MET A 1 -7.70 18.24 29.63
N VAL A 2 -7.28 17.38 28.70
CA VAL A 2 -8.22 16.51 27.95
C VAL A 2 -8.65 15.33 28.84
N ASP A 3 -9.95 15.10 28.96
CA ASP A 3 -10.52 13.97 29.72
C ASP A 3 -10.65 12.75 28.81
N TYR A 4 -9.64 11.90 28.83
CA TYR A 4 -9.59 10.69 27.99
C TYR A 4 -10.56 9.58 28.42
N GLU A 5 -10.95 9.51 29.70
CA GLU A 5 -11.97 8.53 30.13
C GLU A 5 -13.33 8.91 29.57
N LEU A 6 -13.65 10.19 29.53
CA LEU A 6 -14.88 10.69 28.95
C LEU A 6 -14.93 10.50 27.45
N ILE A 7 -13.78 10.67 26.77
CA ILE A 7 -13.65 10.38 25.33
C ILE A 7 -13.92 8.89 25.08
N GLU A 8 -13.25 7.97 25.77
CA GLU A 8 -13.45 6.53 25.58
C GLU A 8 -14.92 6.12 25.80
N LYS A 9 -15.57 6.70 26.82
CA LYS A 9 -16.97 6.44 27.12
C LYS A 9 -17.90 6.79 25.95
N HIS A 10 -17.63 7.89 25.27
CA HIS A 10 -18.52 8.42 24.23
C HIS A 10 -18.04 8.16 22.79
N PHE A 11 -16.81 7.65 22.62
CA PHE A 11 -16.20 7.44 21.30
C PHE A 11 -17.05 6.58 20.36
N ASN A 12 -17.54 5.44 20.84
CA ASN A 12 -18.36 4.55 20.02
C ASN A 12 -19.70 5.19 19.61
N THR A 13 -20.29 5.99 20.47
CA THR A 13 -21.53 6.72 20.16
C THR A 13 -21.27 7.78 19.09
N ALA A 14 -20.21 8.57 19.25
CA ALA A 14 -19.79 9.57 18.26
C ALA A 14 -19.42 8.92 16.92
N LYS A 15 -18.66 7.83 16.92
CA LYS A 15 -18.31 7.05 15.74
C LYS A 15 -19.58 6.60 14.99
N THR A 16 -20.52 5.97 15.68
CA THR A 16 -21.77 5.48 15.08
C THR A 16 -22.61 6.61 14.52
N ALA A 17 -22.68 7.74 15.21
CA ALA A 17 -23.41 8.93 14.73
C ALA A 17 -22.85 9.43 13.39
N VAL A 18 -21.52 9.43 13.22
CA VAL A 18 -20.88 9.84 11.97
C VAL A 18 -21.05 8.78 10.87
N GLU A 19 -20.94 7.50 11.20
CA GLU A 19 -21.08 6.39 10.24
C GLU A 19 -22.47 6.31 9.62
N SER A 20 -23.51 6.74 10.33
CA SER A 20 -24.89 6.76 9.82
C SER A 20 -25.14 7.78 8.71
N GLU A 21 -24.22 8.73 8.53
CA GLU A 21 -24.36 9.84 7.60
C GLU A 21 -23.49 9.61 6.33
N LYS A 22 -24.06 9.81 5.16
CA LYS A 22 -23.35 9.65 3.88
C LYS A 22 -22.63 10.95 3.49
N LYS A 23 -21.37 10.84 3.04
CA LYS A 23 -20.52 11.89 2.45
C LYS A 23 -20.48 13.19 3.28
N LYS A 24 -19.45 13.35 4.12
CA LYS A 24 -19.23 14.56 4.90
C LYS A 24 -17.78 15.02 4.81
N THR A 25 -17.61 16.33 4.81
CA THR A 25 -16.30 16.96 5.06
C THR A 25 -15.97 16.90 6.55
N PRO A 26 -14.71 17.10 6.97
CA PRO A 26 -14.35 17.22 8.38
C PRO A 26 -15.20 18.24 9.12
N ASP A 27 -15.45 19.40 8.51
CA ASP A 27 -16.25 20.49 9.09
C ASP A 27 -17.72 20.07 9.30
N GLU A 28 -18.31 19.33 8.36
CA GLU A 28 -19.66 18.79 8.49
C GLU A 28 -19.76 17.73 9.57
N ILE A 29 -18.72 16.88 9.74
CA ILE A 29 -18.64 15.90 10.82
C ILE A 29 -18.54 16.60 12.17
N GLU A 30 -17.68 17.58 12.29
CA GLU A 30 -17.55 18.39 13.50
C GLU A 30 -18.88 19.08 13.84
N ALA A 31 -19.52 19.73 12.85
CA ALA A 31 -20.82 20.36 13.03
C ALA A 31 -21.91 19.36 13.47
N HIS A 32 -21.89 18.15 12.89
CA HIS A 32 -22.82 17.08 13.29
C HIS A 32 -22.57 16.61 14.73
N LEU A 33 -21.32 16.34 15.09
CA LEU A 33 -20.96 15.92 16.45
C LEU A 33 -21.22 17.03 17.50
N ASN A 34 -21.14 18.31 17.13
CA ASN A 34 -21.50 19.42 17.99
C ASN A 34 -22.95 19.35 18.50
N LEU A 35 -23.87 18.73 17.76
CA LEU A 35 -25.24 18.50 18.21
C LEU A 35 -25.31 17.57 19.43
N PHE A 36 -24.35 16.66 19.58
CA PHE A 36 -24.25 15.69 20.67
C PHE A 36 -23.38 16.20 21.85
N LYS A 37 -22.62 17.29 21.65
CA LYS A 37 -21.71 17.83 22.67
C LYS A 37 -22.38 18.05 24.02
N PRO A 38 -23.62 18.60 24.13
CA PRO A 38 -24.31 18.73 25.41
C PRO A 38 -24.59 17.38 26.09
N ILE A 39 -24.82 16.31 25.31
CA ILE A 39 -25.08 14.96 25.82
C ILE A 39 -23.79 14.32 26.32
N PHE A 40 -22.68 14.61 25.67
CA PHE A 40 -21.36 14.08 26.05
C PHE A 40 -20.80 14.76 27.30
N GLY A 41 -21.24 15.98 27.63
CA GLY A 41 -20.80 16.74 28.80
C GLY A 41 -19.30 17.08 28.77
N MET A 42 -18.73 17.29 27.59
CA MET A 42 -17.31 17.56 27.35
C MET A 42 -17.01 19.06 27.31
N ASP A 43 -15.84 19.44 27.85
CA ASP A 43 -15.26 20.75 27.57
C ASP A 43 -14.78 20.85 26.12
N GLU A 44 -14.41 22.07 25.69
CA GLU A 44 -14.00 22.33 24.30
C GLU A 44 -12.82 21.49 23.84
N ASN A 45 -11.79 21.36 24.68
CA ASN A 45 -10.57 20.63 24.34
C ASN A 45 -10.81 19.12 24.26
N THR A 46 -11.57 18.58 25.21
CA THR A 46 -11.95 17.16 25.24
C THR A 46 -12.84 16.82 24.05
N PHE A 47 -13.77 17.71 23.68
CA PHE A 47 -14.65 17.52 22.53
C PHE A 47 -13.85 17.57 21.21
N LYS A 48 -12.96 18.54 21.04
CA LYS A 48 -12.11 18.65 19.86
C LYS A 48 -11.25 17.40 19.66
N GLU A 49 -10.71 16.87 20.75
CA GLU A 49 -9.95 15.60 20.69
C GLU A 49 -10.85 14.40 20.33
N LEU A 50 -12.10 14.34 20.83
CA LEU A 50 -13.06 13.33 20.40
C LEU A 50 -13.31 13.39 18.89
N VAL A 51 -13.54 14.59 18.34
CA VAL A 51 -13.75 14.80 16.89
C VAL A 51 -12.53 14.34 16.11
N ASN A 52 -11.34 14.76 16.50
CA ASN A 52 -10.09 14.34 15.85
C ASN A 52 -9.97 12.81 15.83
N ARG A 53 -10.22 12.12 16.93
CA ARG A 53 -10.18 10.66 17.00
C ARG A 53 -11.22 9.99 16.12
N VAL A 54 -12.42 10.53 16.01
CA VAL A 54 -13.45 10.01 15.11
C VAL A 54 -12.99 10.16 13.66
N LEU A 55 -12.44 11.31 13.28
CA LEU A 55 -11.92 11.56 11.93
C LEU A 55 -10.77 10.62 11.54
N THR A 56 -9.93 10.18 12.50
CA THR A 56 -8.85 9.23 12.23
C THR A 56 -9.34 7.79 12.02
N VAL A 57 -10.52 7.45 12.52
CA VAL A 57 -11.07 6.09 12.46
C VAL A 57 -12.14 5.96 11.38
N VAL A 58 -12.96 6.98 11.17
CA VAL A 58 -14.06 6.98 10.20
C VAL A 58 -13.63 7.71 8.93
N PRO A 59 -13.48 7.03 7.78
CA PRO A 59 -13.24 7.71 6.52
C PRO A 59 -14.50 8.49 6.13
N PHE A 60 -14.36 9.78 5.90
CA PHE A 60 -15.47 10.69 5.58
C PHE A 60 -15.69 10.91 4.09
N SER A 61 -14.75 10.52 3.23
CA SER A 61 -14.91 10.51 1.77
C SER A 61 -14.29 9.24 1.20
N LEU A 62 -15.07 8.50 0.44
CA LEU A 62 -14.62 7.36 -0.35
C LEU A 62 -15.17 7.55 -1.75
N GLU A 63 -14.32 7.86 -2.70
CA GLU A 63 -14.67 7.83 -4.11
C GLU A 63 -14.83 6.36 -4.57
N PRO A 64 -15.68 6.10 -5.58
CA PRO A 64 -15.76 4.75 -6.14
C PRO A 64 -14.45 4.38 -6.84
N ALA A 65 -14.07 3.11 -6.76
CA ALA A 65 -12.90 2.59 -7.47
C ALA A 65 -13.01 2.83 -8.98
N ILE A 66 -11.89 3.16 -9.61
CA ILE A 66 -11.81 3.43 -11.05
C ILE A 66 -11.47 2.12 -11.75
N ILE A 67 -12.21 1.75 -12.79
CA ILE A 67 -11.94 0.55 -13.56
C ILE A 67 -11.81 0.85 -15.05
N LEU A 68 -10.71 0.40 -15.65
CA LEU A 68 -10.49 0.31 -17.09
C LEU A 68 -10.67 -1.15 -17.48
N ALA A 69 -11.64 -1.46 -18.34
CA ALA A 69 -11.96 -2.84 -18.67
C ALA A 69 -12.48 -2.97 -20.10
N GLU A 70 -12.36 -4.20 -20.62
CA GLU A 70 -13.10 -4.60 -21.82
C GLU A 70 -14.61 -4.61 -21.53
N SER A 71 -15.42 -4.45 -22.59
CA SER A 71 -16.87 -4.56 -22.47
C SER A 71 -17.23 -5.99 -22.04
N SER A 72 -17.84 -6.16 -20.89
CA SER A 72 -18.24 -7.44 -20.35
C SER A 72 -19.72 -7.39 -19.90
N PRO A 73 -20.47 -8.48 -20.05
CA PRO A 73 -21.81 -8.58 -19.43
C PRO A 73 -21.70 -8.38 -17.90
N LYS A 74 -22.67 -7.72 -17.33
CA LYS A 74 -22.77 -7.55 -15.87
C LYS A 74 -23.34 -8.81 -15.20
N TRP A 75 -22.83 -9.96 -15.59
CA TRP A 75 -23.35 -11.28 -15.23
C TRP A 75 -23.52 -11.49 -13.72
N PHE A 76 -22.59 -10.96 -12.92
CA PHE A 76 -22.64 -11.14 -11.47
C PHE A 76 -23.73 -10.28 -10.82
N THR A 77 -23.78 -8.99 -11.14
CA THR A 77 -24.77 -8.07 -10.56
C THR A 77 -26.18 -8.36 -11.03
N GLU A 78 -26.36 -8.88 -12.24
CA GLU A 78 -27.66 -9.27 -12.78
C GLU A 78 -28.17 -10.60 -12.21
N SER A 79 -27.29 -11.55 -11.84
CA SER A 79 -27.63 -12.87 -11.31
C SER A 79 -27.46 -13.04 -9.79
N ARG A 80 -27.11 -11.98 -9.08
CA ARG A 80 -26.78 -12.02 -7.64
C ARG A 80 -27.94 -12.55 -6.78
N VAL A 81 -29.17 -12.17 -7.13
CA VAL A 81 -30.37 -12.59 -6.38
C VAL A 81 -30.56 -14.11 -6.44
N ASP A 82 -30.26 -14.69 -7.60
CA ASP A 82 -30.47 -16.15 -7.82
C ASP A 82 -29.37 -17.00 -7.16
N ARG A 83 -28.16 -16.47 -7.01
CA ARG A 83 -26.99 -17.22 -6.51
C ARG A 83 -26.76 -17.10 -5.00
N GLY A 84 -27.37 -16.11 -4.37
CA GLY A 84 -27.19 -15.81 -2.94
C GLY A 84 -25.88 -15.08 -2.64
N SER A 85 -25.70 -14.71 -1.36
CA SER A 85 -24.56 -13.91 -0.86
C SER A 85 -24.13 -14.31 0.55
N LYS A 86 -24.47 -15.52 1.00
CA LYS A 86 -24.31 -15.96 2.40
C LYS A 86 -22.88 -15.80 2.95
N ARG A 87 -21.87 -16.15 2.13
CA ARG A 87 -20.48 -16.06 2.54
C ARG A 87 -20.06 -14.61 2.67
N PHE A 88 -20.41 -13.80 1.66
CA PHE A 88 -20.05 -12.38 1.66
C PHE A 88 -20.80 -11.61 2.75
N ASP A 89 -22.08 -11.89 2.98
CA ASP A 89 -22.88 -11.26 4.05
C ASP A 89 -22.26 -11.53 5.45
N ALA A 90 -21.84 -12.77 5.70
CA ALA A 90 -21.13 -13.11 6.94
C ALA A 90 -19.76 -12.39 7.06
N TYR A 91 -19.05 -12.22 5.94
CA TYR A 91 -17.79 -11.49 5.90
C TYR A 91 -17.99 -9.99 6.14
N GLU A 92 -19.06 -9.39 5.61
CA GLU A 92 -19.41 -8.00 5.94
C GLU A 92 -19.59 -7.82 7.46
N GLN A 93 -20.33 -8.72 8.11
CA GLN A 93 -20.53 -8.69 9.56
C GLN A 93 -19.20 -8.89 10.32
N TYR A 94 -18.33 -9.76 9.84
CA TYR A 94 -16.99 -9.95 10.40
C TYR A 94 -16.17 -8.66 10.31
N LEU A 95 -16.17 -7.98 9.15
CA LEU A 95 -15.45 -6.71 8.96
C LEU A 95 -15.96 -5.62 9.90
N LEU A 96 -17.29 -5.50 10.07
CA LEU A 96 -17.90 -4.52 10.96
C LEU A 96 -17.57 -4.80 12.43
N HIS A 97 -17.75 -6.03 12.90
CA HIS A 97 -17.75 -6.35 14.33
C HIS A 97 -16.42 -6.86 14.88
N VAL A 98 -15.54 -7.41 14.04
CA VAL A 98 -14.24 -7.94 14.45
C VAL A 98 -13.10 -7.05 13.96
N SER A 99 -13.11 -6.69 12.67
CA SER A 99 -12.07 -5.83 12.10
C SER A 99 -12.28 -4.35 12.41
N GLY A 100 -13.47 -3.97 12.87
CA GLY A 100 -13.78 -2.60 13.27
C GLY A 100 -13.91 -1.61 12.10
N TYR A 101 -14.16 -2.13 10.87
CA TYR A 101 -14.36 -1.27 9.70
C TYR A 101 -15.70 -0.55 9.80
N SER A 102 -15.76 0.67 9.27
CA SER A 102 -17.01 1.41 9.16
C SER A 102 -17.92 0.81 8.07
N SER A 103 -19.21 1.00 8.19
CA SER A 103 -20.20 0.55 7.20
C SER A 103 -19.89 1.09 5.80
N ASN A 104 -19.45 2.35 5.69
CA ASN A 104 -19.07 2.94 4.41
C ASN A 104 -17.87 2.22 3.75
N VAL A 105 -16.85 1.87 4.54
CA VAL A 105 -15.68 1.12 4.04
C VAL A 105 -16.11 -0.26 3.57
N VAL A 106 -16.92 -0.96 4.35
CA VAL A 106 -17.42 -2.30 4.01
C VAL A 106 -18.26 -2.28 2.73
N THR A 107 -19.15 -1.30 2.60
CA THR A 107 -19.95 -1.08 1.38
C THR A 107 -19.06 -0.80 0.16
N THR A 108 -18.03 0.04 0.33
CA THR A 108 -17.09 0.37 -0.77
C THR A 108 -16.29 -0.84 -1.20
N ILE A 109 -15.81 -1.66 -0.26
CA ILE A 109 -15.15 -2.95 -0.56
C ILE A 109 -16.13 -3.84 -1.33
N GLY A 110 -17.37 -3.96 -0.86
CA GLY A 110 -18.42 -4.76 -1.50
C GLY A 110 -18.65 -4.34 -2.96
N ASN A 111 -18.88 -3.06 -3.21
CA ASN A 111 -19.13 -2.50 -4.55
C ASN A 111 -17.91 -2.64 -5.48
N SER A 112 -16.70 -2.42 -4.95
CA SER A 112 -15.46 -2.60 -5.71
C SER A 112 -15.29 -4.05 -6.17
N MET A 113 -15.62 -5.01 -5.31
CA MET A 113 -15.53 -6.44 -5.64
C MET A 113 -16.66 -6.86 -6.57
N ASP A 114 -17.88 -6.31 -6.48
CA ASP A 114 -18.94 -6.52 -7.45
C ASP A 114 -18.52 -6.11 -8.86
N THR A 115 -17.80 -5.00 -8.95
CA THR A 115 -17.23 -4.52 -10.21
C THR A 115 -16.22 -5.54 -10.77
N ILE A 116 -15.29 -6.05 -9.95
CA ILE A 116 -14.33 -7.09 -10.38
C ILE A 116 -15.06 -8.36 -10.80
N MET A 117 -16.07 -8.79 -10.04
CA MET A 117 -16.84 -10.01 -10.36
C MET A 117 -17.48 -9.94 -11.76
N ASN A 118 -17.92 -8.77 -12.21
CA ASN A 118 -18.47 -8.61 -13.58
C ASN A 118 -17.38 -8.75 -14.66
N HIS A 119 -16.09 -8.57 -14.33
CA HIS A 119 -14.97 -8.63 -15.29
C HIS A 119 -14.12 -9.90 -15.22
N ILE A 120 -14.22 -10.69 -14.17
CA ILE A 120 -13.82 -12.09 -14.19
C ILE A 120 -14.93 -12.93 -14.83
N GLY A 121 -14.62 -14.11 -15.33
CA GLY A 121 -15.62 -14.92 -16.05
C GLY A 121 -16.69 -15.52 -15.15
N ASP A 122 -17.87 -15.74 -15.71
CA ASP A 122 -18.94 -16.49 -15.03
C ASP A 122 -18.53 -17.97 -14.86
N PRO A 123 -18.41 -18.49 -13.62
CA PRO A 123 -18.03 -19.88 -13.39
C PRO A 123 -19.01 -20.90 -13.98
N CYS A 124 -20.26 -20.51 -14.24
CA CYS A 124 -21.29 -21.35 -14.84
C CYS A 124 -21.37 -21.22 -16.37
N PHE A 125 -20.49 -20.44 -17.01
CA PHE A 125 -20.47 -20.31 -18.46
C PHE A 125 -20.19 -21.67 -19.11
N GLU A 126 -20.95 -22.03 -20.17
CA GLU A 126 -20.81 -23.32 -20.87
C GLU A 126 -19.63 -23.40 -21.83
N GLY A 127 -18.77 -22.38 -21.88
CA GLY A 127 -17.59 -22.32 -22.74
C GLY A 127 -16.28 -22.20 -21.96
N GLU A 128 -15.21 -21.98 -22.70
CA GLU A 128 -13.87 -21.72 -22.15
C GLU A 128 -13.61 -20.22 -22.06
N PHE A 129 -12.90 -19.82 -21.01
CA PHE A 129 -12.34 -18.48 -20.91
C PHE A 129 -11.09 -18.44 -20.05
N VAL A 130 -10.22 -17.45 -20.35
CA VAL A 130 -9.11 -17.04 -19.48
C VAL A 130 -9.22 -15.51 -19.33
N LYS A 131 -9.63 -15.05 -18.16
CA LYS A 131 -9.73 -13.62 -17.81
C LYS A 131 -8.55 -13.22 -16.93
N LYS A 132 -7.93 -12.06 -17.21
CA LYS A 132 -6.75 -11.57 -16.50
C LYS A 132 -6.95 -10.12 -16.10
N GLY A 133 -6.89 -9.85 -14.80
CA GLY A 133 -7.06 -8.52 -14.26
C GLY A 133 -5.98 -8.11 -13.27
N LEU A 134 -5.88 -6.81 -13.01
CA LEU A 134 -5.00 -6.20 -12.04
C LEU A 134 -5.76 -5.25 -11.13
N VAL A 135 -5.53 -5.38 -9.84
CA VAL A 135 -6.06 -4.47 -8.81
C VAL A 135 -4.90 -3.69 -8.21
N ILE A 136 -4.93 -2.38 -8.34
CA ILE A 136 -3.94 -1.45 -7.83
C ILE A 136 -4.49 -0.84 -6.55
N GLY A 137 -3.76 -0.99 -5.45
CA GLY A 137 -4.12 -0.37 -4.16
C GLY A 137 -2.87 0.04 -3.40
N ASP A 138 -2.95 1.04 -2.54
CA ASP A 138 -1.81 1.58 -1.81
C ASP A 138 -1.14 0.54 -0.89
N VAL A 139 0.10 0.80 -0.50
CA VAL A 139 0.87 -0.06 0.42
C VAL A 139 0.16 -0.11 1.77
N GLN A 140 -0.12 -1.31 2.30
CA GLN A 140 -0.83 -1.50 3.59
C GLN A 140 -2.23 -0.85 3.66
N SER A 141 -2.89 -0.65 2.52
CA SER A 141 -4.26 -0.09 2.44
C SER A 141 -5.39 -1.10 2.68
N GLY A 142 -5.07 -2.31 3.13
CA GLY A 142 -6.09 -3.35 3.36
C GLY A 142 -6.41 -4.22 2.14
N LYS A 143 -5.51 -4.34 1.15
CA LYS A 143 -5.69 -5.22 -0.03
C LYS A 143 -6.12 -6.64 0.34
N THR A 144 -5.61 -7.19 1.45
CA THR A 144 -6.02 -8.52 1.95
C THR A 144 -7.51 -8.58 2.23
N GLY A 145 -8.10 -7.55 2.84
CA GLY A 145 -9.55 -7.48 3.06
C GLY A 145 -10.34 -7.49 1.75
N ASN A 146 -9.84 -6.77 0.73
CA ASN A 146 -10.46 -6.75 -0.59
C ASN A 146 -10.41 -8.12 -1.28
N PHE A 147 -9.27 -8.81 -1.31
CA PHE A 147 -9.24 -10.10 -1.98
C PHE A 147 -10.00 -11.20 -1.20
N ILE A 148 -10.10 -11.15 0.14
CA ILE A 148 -10.99 -12.05 0.90
C ILE A 148 -12.46 -11.77 0.56
N ALA A 149 -12.85 -10.51 0.38
CA ALA A 149 -14.19 -10.16 -0.11
C ALA A 149 -14.45 -10.75 -1.50
N LEU A 150 -13.48 -10.66 -2.41
CA LEU A 150 -13.55 -11.27 -3.74
C LEU A 150 -13.69 -12.79 -3.65
N MET A 151 -12.93 -13.46 -2.76
CA MET A 151 -13.04 -14.92 -2.53
C MET A 151 -14.44 -15.33 -2.08
N ASN A 152 -15.03 -14.59 -1.13
CA ASN A 152 -16.38 -14.87 -0.65
C ASN A 152 -17.41 -14.75 -1.78
N LYS A 153 -17.38 -13.65 -2.54
CA LYS A 153 -18.27 -13.44 -3.69
C LYS A 153 -18.07 -14.47 -4.81
N ALA A 154 -16.83 -14.83 -5.11
CA ALA A 154 -16.53 -15.86 -6.11
C ALA A 154 -17.02 -17.24 -5.68
N ALA A 155 -16.89 -17.60 -4.41
CA ALA A 155 -17.41 -18.85 -3.86
C ALA A 155 -18.95 -18.87 -3.87
N ASP A 156 -19.62 -17.77 -3.50
CA ASP A 156 -21.08 -17.63 -3.61
C ASP A 156 -21.55 -17.72 -5.07
N ALA A 157 -20.75 -17.25 -6.02
CA ALA A 157 -21.03 -17.37 -7.45
C ALA A 157 -20.79 -18.76 -8.04
N GLY A 158 -20.10 -19.66 -7.32
CA GLY A 158 -19.88 -21.05 -7.75
C GLY A 158 -18.49 -21.36 -8.29
N TYR A 159 -17.48 -20.52 -8.03
CA TYR A 159 -16.09 -20.89 -8.32
C TYR A 159 -15.68 -22.13 -7.52
N ASN A 160 -15.12 -23.14 -8.22
CA ASN A 160 -14.80 -24.44 -7.62
C ASN A 160 -13.41 -24.45 -6.95
N MET A 161 -12.47 -23.69 -7.46
CA MET A 161 -11.10 -23.60 -6.94
C MET A 161 -10.68 -22.15 -6.75
N ILE A 162 -10.11 -21.85 -5.59
CA ILE A 162 -9.53 -20.53 -5.32
C ILE A 162 -8.08 -20.74 -4.87
N VAL A 163 -7.14 -20.22 -5.62
CA VAL A 163 -5.71 -20.30 -5.32
C VAL A 163 -5.22 -18.90 -4.98
N ILE A 164 -4.51 -18.78 -3.87
CA ILE A 164 -3.87 -17.52 -3.47
C ILE A 164 -2.37 -17.74 -3.42
N THR A 165 -1.62 -16.98 -4.25
CA THR A 165 -0.18 -16.88 -4.08
C THR A 165 0.14 -15.66 -3.23
N THR A 166 1.03 -15.85 -2.27
CA THR A 166 1.56 -14.80 -1.41
C THR A 166 2.99 -14.46 -1.81
N GLY A 167 3.68 -13.62 -1.04
CA GLY A 167 5.11 -13.39 -1.25
C GLY A 167 5.97 -14.67 -1.16
N THR A 168 7.29 -14.51 -1.25
CA THR A 168 8.25 -15.64 -1.22
C THR A 168 8.56 -16.16 0.19
N ILE A 169 8.09 -15.47 1.25
CA ILE A 169 8.43 -15.72 2.65
C ILE A 169 7.32 -16.50 3.35
N GLU A 170 7.66 -17.58 4.09
CA GLU A 170 6.68 -18.42 4.79
C GLU A 170 5.83 -17.65 5.82
N LYS A 171 6.44 -16.69 6.51
CA LYS A 171 5.71 -15.87 7.50
C LYS A 171 4.55 -15.10 6.86
N LEU A 172 4.75 -14.56 5.65
CA LEU A 172 3.66 -13.88 4.89
C LEU A 172 2.55 -14.86 4.50
N ARG A 173 2.92 -16.04 3.98
CA ARG A 173 1.95 -17.07 3.65
C ARG A 173 1.09 -17.43 4.87
N ARG A 174 1.75 -17.67 6.01
CA ARG A 174 1.05 -17.99 7.26
C ARG A 174 0.10 -16.88 7.71
N GLN A 175 0.52 -15.62 7.64
CA GLN A 175 -0.35 -14.48 7.98
C GLN A 175 -1.57 -14.40 7.07
N THR A 176 -1.37 -14.59 5.77
CA THR A 176 -2.48 -14.61 4.80
C THR A 176 -3.40 -15.80 5.04
N GLN A 177 -2.85 -16.99 5.31
CA GLN A 177 -3.62 -18.18 5.63
C GLN A 177 -4.54 -17.95 6.84
N VAL A 178 -4.00 -17.39 7.94
CA VAL A 178 -4.78 -17.11 9.16
C VAL A 178 -5.92 -16.12 8.87
N ARG A 179 -5.67 -15.07 8.11
CA ARG A 179 -6.72 -14.10 7.73
C ARG A 179 -7.81 -14.74 6.86
N ILE A 180 -7.44 -15.68 5.99
CA ILE A 180 -8.40 -16.45 5.17
C ILE A 180 -9.17 -17.42 6.06
N GLU A 181 -8.54 -18.04 7.05
CA GLU A 181 -9.22 -18.89 8.03
C GLU A 181 -10.30 -18.12 8.80
N GLU A 182 -9.99 -16.90 9.23
CA GLU A 182 -10.91 -16.02 9.93
C GLU A 182 -12.03 -15.48 9.03
N GLY A 183 -11.66 -14.94 7.84
CA GLY A 183 -12.57 -14.19 6.97
C GLY A 183 -13.25 -14.99 5.87
N PHE A 184 -12.87 -16.25 5.66
CA PHE A 184 -13.42 -17.08 4.59
C PHE A 184 -13.74 -18.52 5.03
N LEU A 185 -12.78 -19.25 5.63
CA LEU A 185 -12.99 -20.65 6.01
C LEU A 185 -13.93 -20.79 7.22
N GLY A 186 -13.85 -19.90 8.18
CA GLY A 186 -14.62 -19.95 9.43
C GLY A 186 -14.08 -20.97 10.45
N TYR A 187 -12.92 -21.58 10.19
CA TYR A 187 -12.24 -22.51 11.09
C TYR A 187 -10.72 -22.41 10.95
N PHE A 188 -10.00 -22.81 12.01
CA PHE A 188 -8.53 -22.79 12.03
C PHE A 188 -7.97 -24.16 11.65
N THR A 189 -6.95 -24.17 10.78
CA THR A 189 -6.32 -25.38 10.25
C THR A 189 -5.04 -25.78 10.99
N ALA A 190 -4.55 -24.94 11.92
CA ALA A 190 -3.33 -25.21 12.68
C ALA A 190 -3.52 -26.34 13.70
N THR A 191 -2.52 -27.24 13.81
CA THR A 191 -2.54 -28.41 14.69
C THR A 191 -2.33 -28.06 16.18
N ARG A 192 -1.80 -26.88 16.49
CA ARG A 192 -1.65 -26.42 17.88
C ARG A 192 -2.90 -25.67 18.30
N ASN A 193 -3.56 -26.18 19.35
CA ASN A 193 -4.71 -25.59 20.01
C ASN A 193 -4.53 -24.07 20.15
N ARG A 194 -5.02 -23.32 19.17
CA ARG A 194 -5.49 -21.99 19.45
C ARG A 194 -6.88 -22.20 20.07
N GLU A 195 -6.95 -22.16 21.40
CA GLU A 195 -8.14 -21.67 22.06
C GLU A 195 -8.30 -20.21 21.64
N SER A 196 -8.69 -20.06 20.38
CA SER A 196 -8.83 -18.77 19.77
C SER A 196 -10.15 -18.21 20.25
N LYS A 197 -10.10 -17.22 21.12
CA LYS A 197 -11.21 -16.32 21.41
C LYS A 197 -11.56 -15.42 20.20
N THR A 198 -10.85 -15.57 19.07
CA THR A 198 -11.04 -14.79 17.86
C THR A 198 -12.27 -15.31 17.12
N LYS A 199 -13.24 -14.44 16.90
CA LYS A 199 -14.42 -14.73 16.08
C LYS A 199 -14.02 -14.87 14.62
N THR A 200 -14.73 -15.73 13.91
CA THR A 200 -14.57 -15.99 12.48
C THR A 200 -15.89 -15.72 11.74
N VAL A 201 -15.89 -15.80 10.42
CA VAL A 201 -17.13 -15.67 9.62
C VAL A 201 -18.20 -16.70 10.00
N LYS A 202 -17.83 -17.83 10.60
CA LYS A 202 -18.77 -18.82 11.10
C LYS A 202 -19.66 -18.24 12.23
N ASP A 203 -19.10 -17.39 13.08
CA ASP A 203 -19.83 -16.74 14.17
C ASP A 203 -20.86 -15.72 13.67
N PHE A 204 -20.80 -15.37 12.38
CA PHE A 204 -21.70 -14.46 11.68
C PHE A 204 -22.58 -15.15 10.63
N GLY A 205 -22.76 -16.47 10.75
CA GLY A 205 -23.71 -17.22 9.95
C GLY A 205 -23.17 -17.88 8.69
N ASN A 206 -21.86 -17.85 8.43
CA ASN A 206 -21.27 -18.65 7.36
C ASN A 206 -21.24 -20.13 7.77
N THR A 207 -22.22 -20.90 7.28
CA THR A 207 -22.31 -22.37 7.48
C THR A 207 -21.83 -23.14 6.25
N GLU A 208 -21.47 -22.48 5.18
CA GLU A 208 -21.08 -23.09 3.91
C GLU A 208 -19.74 -23.82 4.02
N GLN A 209 -19.66 -25.04 3.56
CA GLN A 209 -18.44 -25.83 3.60
C GLN A 209 -17.39 -25.31 2.61
N THR A 210 -16.14 -25.38 3.01
CA THR A 210 -14.97 -25.07 2.19
C THR A 210 -13.86 -26.08 2.51
N LEU A 211 -13.14 -26.54 1.51
CA LEU A 211 -12.02 -27.47 1.68
C LEU A 211 -10.68 -26.73 1.55
N ALA A 212 -9.88 -26.73 2.60
CA ALA A 212 -8.53 -26.14 2.59
C ALA A 212 -7.49 -27.22 2.24
N LEU A 213 -6.70 -26.99 1.18
CA LEU A 213 -5.55 -27.82 0.83
C LEU A 213 -4.28 -27.45 1.60
N THR A 214 -4.25 -26.26 2.17
CA THR A 214 -3.14 -25.73 2.95
C THR A 214 -3.55 -25.39 4.37
N ASN A 215 -2.58 -25.27 5.25
CA ASN A 215 -2.81 -24.92 6.65
C ASN A 215 -1.84 -23.82 7.11
N ALA A 216 -2.08 -23.25 8.28
CA ALA A 216 -1.24 -22.18 8.82
C ALA A 216 0.21 -22.64 9.12
N ASP A 217 0.44 -23.93 9.36
CA ASP A 217 1.76 -24.45 9.77
C ASP A 217 2.64 -24.83 8.58
N LYS A 218 2.04 -25.23 7.44
CA LYS A 218 2.78 -25.79 6.29
C LYS A 218 2.22 -25.31 4.96
N ASP A 219 3.15 -25.00 4.04
CA ASP A 219 2.86 -24.76 2.63
C ASP A 219 2.40 -26.05 1.93
N PHE A 220 1.81 -25.91 0.74
CA PHE A 220 1.37 -27.06 -0.07
C PHE A 220 2.55 -27.95 -0.46
N LYS A 221 2.35 -29.26 -0.31
CA LYS A 221 3.27 -30.32 -0.75
C LYS A 221 2.46 -31.49 -1.32
N LEU A 222 2.81 -31.94 -2.50
CA LEU A 222 2.17 -33.06 -3.16
C LEU A 222 2.17 -34.34 -2.31
N GLU A 223 3.31 -34.63 -1.67
CA GLU A 223 3.53 -35.86 -0.87
C GLU A 223 2.57 -35.99 0.34
N THR A 224 2.04 -34.86 0.83
CA THR A 224 1.17 -34.83 2.02
C THR A 224 -0.26 -34.39 1.71
N ALA A 225 -0.54 -34.08 0.44
CA ALA A 225 -1.86 -33.64 0.01
C ALA A 225 -2.80 -34.84 -0.17
N ASN A 226 -3.97 -34.75 0.45
CA ASN A 226 -5.01 -35.75 0.24
C ASN A 226 -5.64 -35.55 -1.14
N PRO A 227 -5.99 -36.64 -1.86
CA PRO A 227 -6.80 -36.53 -3.06
C PRO A 227 -8.19 -36.05 -2.68
N VAL A 228 -8.63 -34.97 -3.29
CA VAL A 228 -9.96 -34.35 -3.06
C VAL A 228 -10.58 -34.08 -4.43
N GLY A 229 -11.73 -34.65 -4.71
CA GLY A 229 -12.48 -34.35 -5.93
C GLY A 229 -13.25 -33.03 -5.82
N PHE A 230 -13.47 -32.37 -6.93
CA PHE A 230 -14.36 -31.22 -7.00
C PHE A 230 -15.81 -31.60 -6.75
N GLY A 231 -16.32 -31.16 -5.59
CA GLY A 231 -17.75 -31.28 -5.21
C GLY A 231 -18.47 -29.94 -5.30
N SER A 232 -19.48 -29.75 -4.48
CA SER A 232 -20.20 -28.48 -4.32
C SER A 232 -19.41 -27.45 -3.48
N ALA A 233 -18.54 -27.93 -2.58
CA ALA A 233 -17.72 -27.07 -1.75
C ALA A 233 -16.49 -26.56 -2.53
N PRO A 234 -16.18 -25.24 -2.49
CA PRO A 234 -14.97 -24.71 -3.11
C PRO A 234 -13.71 -25.22 -2.39
N ILE A 235 -12.64 -25.41 -3.17
CA ILE A 235 -11.33 -25.83 -2.69
C ILE A 235 -10.42 -24.60 -2.63
N VAL A 236 -9.67 -24.42 -1.54
CA VAL A 236 -8.77 -23.27 -1.33
C VAL A 236 -7.34 -23.73 -1.08
N ALA A 237 -6.39 -23.08 -1.74
CA ALA A 237 -4.97 -23.27 -1.52
C ALA A 237 -4.26 -21.89 -1.34
N VAL A 238 -3.51 -21.74 -0.25
CA VAL A 238 -2.68 -20.56 0.02
C VAL A 238 -1.21 -20.97 -0.02
N ILE A 239 -0.51 -20.59 -1.09
CA ILE A 239 0.85 -21.06 -1.38
C ILE A 239 1.85 -19.91 -1.51
N LYS A 240 3.12 -20.19 -1.26
CA LYS A 240 4.20 -19.26 -1.56
C LYS A 240 4.51 -19.18 -3.05
N LYS A 241 5.04 -18.06 -3.48
CA LYS A 241 5.64 -17.92 -4.82
C LYS A 241 7.02 -18.62 -4.87
N ASN A 242 7.02 -19.93 -4.82
CA ASN A 242 8.20 -20.73 -5.06
C ASN A 242 7.92 -21.83 -6.11
N LYS A 243 8.99 -22.28 -6.73
CA LYS A 243 8.92 -23.27 -7.81
C LYS A 243 8.19 -24.55 -7.36
N LYS A 244 8.62 -25.12 -6.23
CA LYS A 244 8.12 -26.43 -5.78
C LYS A 244 6.63 -26.39 -5.44
N SER A 245 6.17 -25.44 -4.65
CA SER A 245 4.74 -25.37 -4.24
C SER A 245 3.81 -25.18 -5.44
N ILE A 246 4.24 -24.42 -6.47
CA ILE A 246 3.45 -24.20 -7.68
C ILE A 246 3.43 -25.45 -8.56
N GLU A 247 4.59 -26.10 -8.76
CA GLU A 247 4.69 -27.34 -9.53
C GLU A 247 3.94 -28.47 -8.83
N ASP A 248 4.09 -28.64 -7.52
CA ASP A 248 3.36 -29.64 -6.71
C ASP A 248 1.84 -29.45 -6.83
N LEU A 249 1.34 -28.20 -6.81
CA LEU A 249 -0.08 -27.92 -6.98
C LEU A 249 -0.56 -28.23 -8.40
N ALA A 250 0.20 -27.88 -9.43
CA ALA A 250 -0.14 -28.21 -10.81
C ALA A 250 -0.23 -29.73 -11.02
N GLU A 251 0.76 -30.49 -10.53
CA GLU A 251 0.79 -31.95 -10.60
C GLU A 251 -0.38 -32.60 -9.81
N TRP A 252 -0.71 -32.05 -8.62
CA TRP A 252 -1.85 -32.51 -7.84
C TRP A 252 -3.17 -32.31 -8.61
N LEU A 253 -3.35 -31.15 -9.26
CA LEU A 253 -4.54 -30.84 -10.08
C LEU A 253 -4.64 -31.81 -11.27
N GLU A 254 -3.57 -32.07 -11.97
CA GLU A 254 -3.54 -33.02 -13.09
C GLU A 254 -3.89 -34.42 -12.61
N ASN A 255 -3.24 -34.92 -11.56
CA ASN A 255 -3.42 -36.28 -11.05
C ASN A 255 -4.85 -36.55 -10.55
N ASN A 256 -5.47 -35.57 -9.90
CA ASN A 256 -6.83 -35.72 -9.34
C ASN A 256 -7.95 -35.51 -10.38
N ASN A 257 -7.65 -35.03 -11.60
CA ASN A 257 -8.65 -34.70 -12.63
C ASN A 257 -8.36 -35.37 -13.98
N GLN A 258 -7.67 -36.50 -13.98
CA GLN A 258 -7.27 -37.24 -15.19
C GLN A 258 -8.47 -37.58 -16.10
N GLN A 259 -9.64 -37.83 -15.53
CA GLN A 259 -10.86 -38.18 -16.30
C GLN A 259 -11.30 -36.99 -17.18
N ASP A 260 -11.38 -35.80 -16.60
CA ASP A 260 -11.72 -34.57 -17.35
C ASP A 260 -10.65 -34.23 -18.39
N ILE A 261 -9.39 -34.30 -18.00
CA ILE A 261 -8.26 -34.01 -18.90
C ILE A 261 -8.22 -34.98 -20.09
N ASN A 262 -8.43 -36.28 -19.86
CA ASN A 262 -8.46 -37.26 -20.92
C ASN A 262 -9.67 -37.09 -21.87
N ARG A 263 -10.81 -36.61 -21.34
CA ARG A 263 -12.03 -36.41 -22.13
C ARG A 263 -12.06 -35.08 -22.87
N LEU A 264 -11.62 -33.99 -22.21
CA LEU A 264 -11.84 -32.61 -22.67
C LEU A 264 -10.53 -31.85 -22.92
N GLY A 265 -9.39 -32.42 -22.57
CA GLY A 265 -8.09 -31.75 -22.61
C GLY A 265 -7.88 -30.79 -21.43
N LYS A 266 -8.91 -30.52 -20.65
CA LYS A 266 -8.89 -29.58 -19.51
C LYS A 266 -9.86 -30.04 -18.42
N ILE A 267 -9.69 -29.51 -17.22
CA ILE A 267 -10.55 -29.69 -16.07
C ILE A 267 -11.85 -28.89 -16.31
N ASP A 268 -13.00 -29.55 -16.34
CA ASP A 268 -14.31 -28.88 -16.50
C ASP A 268 -14.79 -28.25 -15.20
N ARG A 269 -14.05 -27.29 -14.72
CA ARG A 269 -14.34 -26.51 -13.51
C ARG A 269 -13.84 -25.10 -13.69
N SER A 270 -14.15 -24.24 -12.71
CA SER A 270 -13.69 -22.85 -12.66
C SER A 270 -12.63 -22.63 -11.59
N ILE A 271 -11.60 -21.85 -11.93
CA ILE A 271 -10.57 -21.43 -11.00
C ILE A 271 -10.49 -19.90 -10.91
N LEU A 272 -10.39 -19.38 -9.68
CA LEU A 272 -9.95 -18.01 -9.40
C LEU A 272 -8.54 -18.06 -8.82
N PHE A 273 -7.59 -17.49 -9.53
CA PHE A 273 -6.21 -17.39 -9.09
C PHE A 273 -5.93 -15.96 -8.66
N ILE A 274 -5.71 -15.75 -7.36
CA ILE A 274 -5.38 -14.45 -6.76
C ILE A 274 -3.88 -14.40 -6.51
N ASP A 275 -3.24 -13.37 -7.04
CA ASP A 275 -1.80 -13.18 -6.95
C ASP A 275 -1.48 -11.92 -6.13
N ASP A 276 -1.23 -12.08 -4.83
CA ASP A 276 -0.85 -10.98 -3.95
C ASP A 276 0.63 -10.61 -4.21
N GLU A 277 0.95 -9.31 -4.23
CA GLU A 277 2.24 -8.78 -4.70
C GLU A 277 2.57 -9.26 -6.13
N ALA A 278 1.65 -9.06 -7.08
CA ALA A 278 1.78 -9.54 -8.46
C ALA A 278 2.99 -8.97 -9.23
N ASP A 279 3.55 -7.85 -8.81
CA ASP A 279 4.80 -7.26 -9.32
C ASP A 279 6.05 -8.06 -8.90
N ASN A 280 5.93 -8.92 -7.88
CA ASN A 280 7.05 -9.66 -7.30
C ASN A 280 7.07 -11.13 -7.76
N ALA A 281 8.16 -11.54 -8.39
CA ALA A 281 8.45 -12.89 -8.88
C ALA A 281 7.51 -13.43 -9.98
N THR A 282 6.34 -12.83 -10.20
CA THR A 282 5.34 -13.28 -11.17
C THR A 282 5.66 -12.81 -12.59
N VAL A 283 6.16 -11.59 -12.72
CA VAL A 283 6.50 -11.01 -14.03
C VAL A 283 7.64 -11.78 -14.69
N ASN A 284 7.49 -12.10 -15.99
CA ASN A 284 8.51 -12.81 -16.73
C ASN A 284 9.72 -11.90 -17.01
N THR A 285 10.88 -12.23 -16.45
CA THR A 285 12.12 -11.46 -16.57
C THR A 285 13.17 -12.09 -17.50
N LYS A 286 12.90 -13.25 -18.10
CA LYS A 286 13.85 -13.91 -19.02
C LYS A 286 13.77 -13.35 -20.42
N LYS A 287 14.92 -13.11 -21.05
CA LYS A 287 15.00 -12.71 -22.46
C LYS A 287 14.68 -13.93 -23.34
N ALA A 288 13.88 -13.74 -24.39
CA ALA A 288 13.70 -14.74 -25.43
C ALA A 288 15.08 -15.02 -26.06
N LYS A 289 15.54 -16.26 -26.01
CA LYS A 289 16.74 -16.67 -26.75
C LYS A 289 16.42 -16.60 -28.24
N LYS A 290 17.10 -15.74 -28.99
CA LYS A 290 17.12 -15.84 -30.45
C LYS A 290 17.79 -17.16 -30.81
N THR A 291 17.01 -18.20 -31.10
CA THR A 291 17.51 -19.40 -31.69
C THR A 291 17.76 -19.08 -33.17
N THR A 292 19.01 -18.93 -33.56
CA THR A 292 19.43 -18.94 -34.97
C THR A 292 19.14 -20.35 -35.50
N SER A 293 17.97 -20.53 -36.07
CA SER A 293 17.68 -21.73 -36.83
C SER A 293 18.38 -21.63 -38.20
N ASN A 294 19.28 -22.53 -38.47
CA ASN A 294 19.76 -22.79 -39.83
C ASN A 294 18.54 -23.11 -40.72
N ILE A 295 18.33 -22.25 -41.70
CA ILE A 295 17.27 -22.40 -42.70
C ILE A 295 17.55 -23.63 -43.53
N VAL A 296 16.81 -24.69 -43.29
CA VAL A 296 16.60 -25.75 -44.28
C VAL A 296 15.16 -25.64 -44.75
N LYS A 297 15.00 -25.48 -46.07
CA LYS A 297 13.72 -25.33 -46.77
C LYS A 297 12.75 -26.45 -46.41
N GLY A 298 11.55 -26.06 -45.96
CA GLY A 298 10.39 -26.96 -45.84
C GLY A 298 9.58 -26.70 -44.58
N ASP A 299 8.56 -25.89 -44.74
CA ASP A 299 7.32 -25.74 -43.97
C ASP A 299 7.24 -26.46 -42.61
N LYS A 300 7.45 -25.70 -41.53
CA LYS A 300 6.88 -25.92 -40.19
C LYS A 300 7.12 -24.66 -39.36
N THR A 301 6.07 -23.97 -39.02
CA THR A 301 6.03 -22.92 -38.00
C THR A 301 6.56 -23.47 -36.66
N THR A 302 7.85 -23.27 -36.42
CA THR A 302 8.44 -23.61 -35.11
C THR A 302 8.11 -22.48 -34.15
N ILE A 303 7.15 -22.73 -33.29
CA ILE A 303 6.87 -21.87 -32.11
C ILE A 303 8.15 -21.90 -31.29
N SER A 304 8.88 -20.78 -31.27
CA SER A 304 10.02 -20.61 -30.37
C SER A 304 9.55 -20.80 -28.94
N LYS A 305 10.05 -21.80 -28.22
CA LYS A 305 9.82 -21.96 -26.79
C LYS A 305 10.30 -20.69 -26.10
N GLU A 306 9.36 -19.86 -25.68
CA GLU A 306 9.64 -18.64 -24.94
C GLU A 306 10.27 -19.01 -23.58
N ASP A 307 11.47 -18.48 -23.32
CA ASP A 307 12.12 -18.67 -22.02
C ASP A 307 11.36 -17.86 -20.96
N THR A 308 10.53 -18.52 -20.15
CA THR A 308 9.74 -17.92 -19.10
C THR A 308 10.36 -18.18 -17.72
N THR A 309 10.15 -17.26 -16.76
CA THR A 309 10.52 -17.53 -15.36
C THR A 309 9.69 -18.70 -14.83
N THR A 310 10.25 -19.45 -13.89
CA THR A 310 9.59 -20.66 -13.38
C THR A 310 8.25 -20.38 -12.72
N ILE A 311 8.14 -19.28 -11.97
CA ILE A 311 6.90 -18.87 -11.30
C ILE A 311 5.84 -18.49 -12.33
N ASN A 312 6.16 -17.62 -13.29
CA ASN A 312 5.24 -17.20 -14.35
C ASN A 312 4.73 -18.42 -15.13
N ARG A 313 5.63 -19.32 -15.52
CA ARG A 313 5.26 -20.55 -16.23
C ARG A 313 4.32 -21.42 -15.41
N GLY A 314 4.63 -21.64 -14.12
CA GLY A 314 3.81 -22.47 -13.25
C GLY A 314 2.39 -21.93 -13.08
N ILE A 315 2.25 -20.61 -12.89
CA ILE A 315 0.91 -19.97 -12.82
C ILE A 315 0.15 -20.17 -14.12
N ARG A 316 0.78 -19.92 -15.27
CA ARG A 316 0.18 -20.14 -16.61
C ARG A 316 -0.23 -21.59 -16.81
N THR A 317 0.60 -22.55 -16.38
CA THR A 317 0.28 -23.98 -16.43
C THR A 317 -1.01 -24.26 -15.63
N ILE A 318 -1.12 -23.80 -14.39
CA ILE A 318 -2.31 -23.99 -13.57
C ILE A 318 -3.56 -23.39 -14.25
N LEU A 319 -3.48 -22.15 -14.75
CA LEU A 319 -4.61 -21.51 -15.43
C LEU A 319 -5.06 -22.28 -16.66
N ASN A 320 -4.11 -22.82 -17.44
CA ASN A 320 -4.39 -23.56 -18.67
C ASN A 320 -4.95 -24.96 -18.43
N LEU A 321 -4.87 -25.51 -17.20
CA LEU A 321 -5.50 -26.78 -16.85
C LEU A 321 -7.03 -26.68 -16.81
N PHE A 322 -7.60 -25.49 -16.60
CA PHE A 322 -9.04 -25.29 -16.43
C PHE A 322 -9.71 -24.76 -17.69
N GLN A 323 -10.96 -25.14 -17.92
CA GLN A 323 -11.78 -24.53 -18.99
C GLN A 323 -12.13 -23.08 -18.65
N ARG A 324 -12.39 -22.78 -17.39
CA ARG A 324 -12.83 -21.46 -16.89
C ARG A 324 -11.81 -20.94 -15.87
N ALA A 325 -10.93 -20.06 -16.31
CA ALA A 325 -9.86 -19.53 -15.48
C ALA A 325 -9.91 -17.99 -15.38
N SER A 326 -9.80 -17.50 -14.15
CA SER A 326 -9.66 -16.08 -13.87
C SER A 326 -8.40 -15.83 -13.02
N TYR A 327 -7.56 -14.92 -13.44
CA TYR A 327 -6.38 -14.45 -12.74
C TYR A 327 -6.57 -13.00 -12.32
N VAL A 328 -6.34 -12.70 -11.04
CA VAL A 328 -6.43 -11.34 -10.49
C VAL A 328 -5.17 -11.05 -9.69
N GLY A 329 -4.31 -10.20 -10.24
CA GLY A 329 -3.14 -9.69 -9.54
C GLY A 329 -3.50 -8.52 -8.61
N PHE A 330 -2.94 -8.51 -7.41
CA PHE A 330 -3.03 -7.39 -6.47
C PHE A 330 -1.63 -6.81 -6.26
N THR A 331 -1.47 -5.50 -6.40
CA THR A 331 -0.19 -4.83 -6.20
C THR A 331 -0.35 -3.38 -5.74
N ALA A 332 0.68 -2.84 -5.09
CA ALA A 332 0.82 -1.42 -4.82
C ALA A 332 1.77 -0.73 -5.83
N THR A 333 2.53 -1.52 -6.61
CA THR A 333 3.54 -1.06 -7.55
C THR A 333 3.31 -1.70 -8.92
N PRO A 334 2.32 -1.19 -9.70
CA PRO A 334 1.80 -1.87 -10.89
C PRO A 334 2.71 -1.81 -12.11
N PHE A 335 3.78 -1.01 -12.07
CA PHE A 335 4.59 -0.71 -13.25
C PHE A 335 5.13 -1.95 -13.97
N ALA A 336 5.61 -2.94 -13.19
CA ALA A 336 6.10 -4.19 -13.78
C ALA A 336 5.00 -4.98 -14.50
N ASN A 337 3.77 -4.95 -14.01
CA ASN A 337 2.64 -5.69 -14.55
C ASN A 337 2.07 -5.03 -15.83
N ILE A 338 2.00 -3.70 -15.85
CA ILE A 338 1.52 -2.98 -17.04
C ILE A 338 2.56 -2.93 -18.18
N MET A 339 3.83 -3.19 -17.88
CA MET A 339 4.91 -3.31 -18.89
C MET A 339 5.05 -4.72 -19.48
N ILE A 340 4.20 -5.67 -19.13
CA ILE A 340 4.15 -6.98 -19.78
C ILE A 340 3.70 -6.79 -21.24
N ASP A 341 4.27 -7.57 -22.17
CA ASP A 341 3.90 -7.51 -23.59
C ASP A 341 2.44 -7.94 -23.81
N HIS A 342 1.58 -6.99 -24.09
CA HIS A 342 0.13 -7.21 -24.35
C HIS A 342 -0.12 -8.08 -25.59
N LYS A 343 0.85 -8.17 -26.52
CA LYS A 343 0.76 -9.03 -27.72
C LYS A 343 0.91 -10.50 -27.38
N ASN A 344 1.57 -10.82 -26.29
CA ASN A 344 1.71 -12.19 -25.80
C ASN A 344 0.48 -12.59 -24.99
N LYS A 345 -0.54 -13.11 -25.66
CA LYS A 345 -1.79 -13.54 -25.02
C LYS A 345 -1.62 -14.61 -23.94
N ASP A 346 -0.52 -15.35 -23.97
CA ASP A 346 -0.23 -16.37 -22.96
C ASP A 346 0.35 -15.77 -21.68
N ASP A 347 0.96 -14.58 -21.70
CA ASP A 347 1.52 -13.96 -20.51
C ASP A 347 0.43 -13.36 -19.60
N LEU A 348 0.82 -12.92 -18.41
CA LEU A 348 -0.08 -12.45 -17.36
C LEU A 348 -0.35 -10.93 -17.46
N PHE A 349 -0.37 -10.37 -18.68
CA PHE A 349 -0.81 -9.01 -18.91
C PHE A 349 -2.30 -8.87 -18.50
N PRO A 350 -2.70 -7.83 -17.76
CA PRO A 350 -4.07 -7.64 -17.28
C PRO A 350 -5.01 -7.17 -18.41
N SER A 351 -5.24 -8.03 -19.40
CA SER A 351 -5.99 -7.71 -20.62
C SER A 351 -7.47 -7.44 -20.39
N SER A 352 -8.08 -8.06 -19.36
CA SER A 352 -9.52 -7.95 -19.14
C SER A 352 -9.89 -6.69 -18.34
N PHE A 353 -9.13 -6.35 -17.32
CA PHE A 353 -9.37 -5.13 -16.53
C PHE A 353 -8.17 -4.67 -15.72
N ILE A 354 -8.12 -3.38 -15.43
CA ILE A 354 -7.28 -2.75 -14.43
C ILE A 354 -8.16 -1.91 -13.52
N GLN A 355 -8.21 -2.24 -12.24
CA GLN A 355 -8.96 -1.48 -11.25
C GLN A 355 -8.02 -0.78 -10.28
N VAL A 356 -8.24 0.51 -10.07
CA VAL A 356 -7.55 1.30 -9.05
C VAL A 356 -8.50 1.47 -7.87
N LEU A 357 -8.08 0.92 -6.71
CA LEU A 357 -8.81 1.13 -5.46
C LEU A 357 -8.57 2.55 -4.96
N GLU A 358 -9.59 3.19 -4.46
CA GLU A 358 -9.45 4.50 -3.85
C GLU A 358 -8.83 4.41 -2.46
N THR A 359 -8.06 5.44 -2.14
CA THR A 359 -7.37 5.56 -0.86
C THR A 359 -8.33 6.15 0.17
N PRO A 360 -8.61 5.45 1.29
CA PRO A 360 -9.43 6.00 2.35
C PRO A 360 -8.84 7.28 2.95
N THR A 361 -9.68 8.24 3.31
CA THR A 361 -9.24 9.55 3.84
C THR A 361 -8.46 9.46 5.15
N ASN A 362 -8.72 8.43 5.96
CA ASN A 362 -8.00 8.15 7.21
C ASN A 362 -6.73 7.30 7.02
N TYR A 363 -6.35 7.00 5.76
CA TYR A 363 -5.12 6.30 5.47
C TYR A 363 -3.94 7.30 5.38
N MET A 364 -2.85 7.00 6.08
CA MET A 364 -1.60 7.74 6.00
C MET A 364 -0.77 7.20 4.83
N GLY A 365 -0.92 7.82 3.67
CA GLY A 365 -0.30 7.40 2.41
C GLY A 365 0.80 8.33 1.94
N ALA A 366 1.39 8.00 0.78
CA ALA A 366 2.46 8.79 0.20
C ALA A 366 2.02 10.23 -0.12
N SER A 367 0.80 10.44 -0.61
CA SER A 367 0.25 11.77 -0.90
C SER A 367 0.11 12.67 0.33
N LYS A 368 -0.05 12.09 1.52
CA LYS A 368 -0.10 12.85 2.76
C LYS A 368 1.29 13.16 3.34
N ILE A 369 2.26 12.26 3.15
CA ILE A 369 3.61 12.40 3.72
C ILE A 369 4.53 13.19 2.79
N PHE A 370 4.36 13.04 1.46
CA PHE A 370 5.16 13.69 0.44
C PHE A 370 4.24 14.55 -0.46
N PRO A 371 3.63 15.63 0.07
CA PRO A 371 2.72 16.46 -0.72
C PRO A 371 3.47 17.21 -1.82
N GLU A 372 2.76 17.60 -2.87
CA GLU A 372 3.27 18.58 -3.84
C GLU A 372 3.48 19.93 -3.12
N GLU A 373 4.56 20.65 -3.44
CA GLU A 373 5.03 21.83 -2.69
C GLU A 373 3.97 22.94 -2.48
N ASP A 374 2.94 23.02 -3.30
CA ASP A 374 1.92 24.08 -3.24
C ASP A 374 0.70 23.78 -2.34
N GLU A 375 0.58 22.59 -1.79
CA GLU A 375 -0.64 22.20 -1.03
C GLU A 375 -0.61 22.55 0.45
N GLY A 376 0.40 23.30 0.95
CA GLY A 376 0.47 23.79 2.34
C GLY A 376 0.23 22.69 3.37
N GLY A 377 0.71 21.49 3.10
CA GLY A 377 0.35 20.29 3.83
C GLY A 377 0.95 20.30 5.24
N ILE A 378 0.16 19.91 6.19
CA ILE A 378 0.47 19.61 7.60
C ILE A 378 1.70 18.67 7.73
N TYR A 379 2.19 18.10 6.64
CA TYR A 379 3.03 16.91 6.61
C TYR A 379 4.53 17.15 6.41
N HIS A 380 4.98 18.37 6.06
CA HIS A 380 6.40 18.73 6.19
C HIS A 380 6.91 18.60 7.64
N SER A 381 6.00 18.62 8.63
CA SER A 381 6.35 18.49 10.04
C SER A 381 6.73 17.06 10.46
N VAL A 382 6.38 16.02 9.67
CA VAL A 382 6.68 14.62 10.02
C VAL A 382 7.99 14.11 9.41
N LEU A 383 8.53 14.81 8.41
CA LEU A 383 9.79 14.47 7.75
C LEU A 383 10.96 15.16 8.43
N VAL A 384 11.97 14.39 8.78
CA VAL A 384 13.22 14.90 9.38
C VAL A 384 14.40 14.38 8.56
N SER A 385 15.33 15.27 8.18
CA SER A 385 16.57 14.83 7.52
C SER A 385 17.43 14.01 8.48
N ASN A 386 18.06 12.96 7.97
CA ASN A 386 19.08 12.18 8.66
C ASN A 386 20.36 12.03 7.83
N ASP A 387 20.70 13.07 7.07
CA ASP A 387 21.89 13.08 6.23
C ASP A 387 23.20 13.02 7.04
N ASP A 388 23.16 13.39 8.34
CA ASP A 388 24.25 13.20 9.32
C ASP A 388 24.66 11.73 9.49
N ALA A 389 23.80 10.78 9.12
CA ALA A 389 24.10 9.35 9.20
C ALA A 389 25.23 8.93 8.23
N GLU A 390 25.52 9.70 7.19
CA GLU A 390 26.59 9.39 6.24
C GLU A 390 27.99 9.43 6.88
N ASP A 391 28.16 10.25 7.90
CA ASP A 391 29.42 10.37 8.65
C ASP A 391 29.80 9.07 9.40
N GLN A 392 28.78 8.33 9.90
CA GLN A 392 28.97 7.10 10.67
C GLN A 392 28.72 5.83 9.84
N ILE A 393 27.82 5.90 8.86
CA ILE A 393 27.37 4.76 8.07
C ILE A 393 27.40 5.11 6.59
N PRO A 394 28.54 4.94 5.89
CA PRO A 394 28.61 5.26 4.47
C PRO A 394 27.64 4.39 3.67
N ILE A 395 26.97 5.00 2.69
CA ILE A 395 25.97 4.34 1.83
C ILE A 395 26.57 3.16 1.08
N VAL A 396 27.81 3.31 0.64
CA VAL A 396 28.57 2.29 -0.07
C VAL A 396 29.83 1.94 0.73
N ILE A 397 29.82 0.78 1.34
CA ILE A 397 31.03 0.23 1.97
C ILE A 397 31.78 -0.58 0.92
N PRO A 398 33.07 -0.26 0.66
CA PRO A 398 33.92 -1.02 -0.25
C PRO A 398 33.90 -2.51 0.06
N LYS A 399 33.96 -3.35 -0.96
CA LYS A 399 33.80 -4.82 -0.77
C LYS A 399 34.84 -5.41 0.17
N GLU A 400 36.05 -4.85 0.14
CA GLU A 400 37.18 -5.24 0.98
C GLU A 400 36.98 -4.87 2.45
N GLU A 401 36.26 -3.80 2.73
CA GLU A 401 36.02 -3.26 4.06
C GLU A 401 34.74 -3.83 4.73
N LYS A 402 33.85 -4.47 3.97
CA LYS A 402 32.57 -4.98 4.50
C LYS A 402 32.72 -5.89 5.72
N ALA A 403 33.82 -6.63 5.79
CA ALA A 403 34.09 -7.54 6.90
C ALA A 403 34.72 -6.85 8.14
N THR A 404 35.33 -5.70 7.96
CA THR A 404 36.09 -5.00 9.04
C THR A 404 35.45 -3.70 9.49
N PHE A 405 34.53 -3.12 8.68
CA PHE A 405 33.90 -1.84 8.97
C PHE A 405 33.23 -1.84 10.35
N VAL A 406 33.51 -0.83 11.16
CA VAL A 406 32.93 -0.64 12.50
C VAL A 406 32.13 0.65 12.51
N VAL A 407 30.94 0.59 13.11
CA VAL A 407 30.13 1.78 13.42
C VAL A 407 30.47 2.19 14.84
N ASP A 408 31.13 3.34 15.02
CA ASP A 408 31.66 3.75 16.32
C ASP A 408 30.59 4.43 17.21
N SER A 409 29.64 5.14 16.63
CA SER A 409 28.59 5.86 17.36
C SER A 409 27.28 5.92 16.56
N LEU A 410 26.19 6.22 17.25
CA LEU A 410 24.91 6.53 16.60
C LEU A 410 24.98 7.93 15.96
N PRO A 411 24.33 8.14 14.78
CA PRO A 411 24.06 9.48 14.27
C PRO A 411 23.21 10.30 15.25
N GLN A 412 23.42 11.60 15.34
CA GLN A 412 22.65 12.46 16.23
C GLN A 412 21.14 12.42 15.91
N SER A 413 20.80 12.38 14.62
CA SER A 413 19.41 12.20 14.16
C SER A 413 18.78 10.90 14.64
N MET A 414 19.57 9.82 14.82
CA MET A 414 19.05 8.54 15.35
C MET A 414 18.83 8.61 16.87
N GLU A 415 19.70 9.30 17.61
CA GLU A 415 19.50 9.57 19.04
C GLU A 415 18.24 10.40 19.28
N GLU A 416 18.03 11.44 18.45
CA GLU A 416 16.79 12.24 18.47
C GLU A 416 15.57 11.38 18.15
N ALA A 417 15.62 10.53 17.10
CA ALA A 417 14.52 9.65 16.72
C ALA A 417 14.12 8.68 17.84
N ILE A 418 15.11 8.16 18.60
CA ILE A 418 14.86 7.31 19.79
C ILE A 418 14.19 8.15 20.88
N SER A 419 14.65 9.37 21.12
CA SER A 419 14.09 10.27 22.11
C SER A 419 12.64 10.68 21.77
N VAL A 420 12.36 10.92 20.49
CA VAL A 420 10.99 11.12 19.97
C VAL A 420 10.12 9.89 20.25
N PHE A 421 10.63 8.69 20.01
CA PHE A 421 9.92 7.45 20.32
C PHE A 421 9.61 7.29 21.82
N PHE A 422 10.51 7.74 22.71
CA PHE A 422 10.27 7.78 24.15
C PHE A 422 9.06 8.69 24.47
N LEU A 423 9.04 9.90 23.93
CA LEU A 423 7.95 10.86 24.13
C LEU A 423 6.62 10.34 23.59
N GLN A 424 6.62 9.75 22.39
CA GLN A 424 5.44 9.11 21.80
C GLN A 424 4.87 8.02 22.71
N ASN A 425 5.71 7.23 23.37
CA ASN A 425 5.25 6.21 24.32
C ASN A 425 4.53 6.81 25.52
N ALA A 426 5.02 7.93 26.06
CA ALA A 426 4.35 8.62 27.15
C ALA A 426 3.01 9.25 26.70
N ILE A 427 3.00 9.96 25.57
CA ILE A 427 1.77 10.55 25.02
C ILE A 427 0.72 9.47 24.75
N ARG A 428 1.09 8.33 24.16
CA ARG A 428 0.16 7.22 23.91
C ARG A 428 -0.33 6.55 25.21
N ASP A 429 0.47 6.55 26.27
CA ASP A 429 0.00 6.09 27.58
C ASP A 429 -1.07 7.03 28.16
N LEU A 430 -0.90 8.36 28.03
CA LEU A 430 -1.93 9.33 28.39
C LEU A 430 -3.22 9.13 27.59
N ARG A 431 -3.11 8.76 26.32
CA ARG A 431 -4.25 8.47 25.43
C ARG A 431 -4.93 7.11 25.68
N GLY A 432 -4.51 6.35 26.71
CA GLY A 432 -5.14 5.06 27.06
C GLY A 432 -4.64 3.86 26.25
N ASP A 433 -3.51 3.98 25.54
CA ASP A 433 -2.95 2.92 24.67
C ASP A 433 -1.96 1.98 25.40
N GLN A 434 -1.99 1.89 26.76
CA GLN A 434 -0.97 1.17 27.55
C GLN A 434 -0.76 -0.27 27.10
N LYS A 435 -1.82 -0.94 26.65
CA LYS A 435 -1.81 -2.35 26.21
C LYS A 435 -1.61 -2.54 24.69
N LYS A 436 -1.46 -1.45 23.93
CA LYS A 436 -1.25 -1.53 22.49
C LYS A 436 0.24 -1.69 22.17
N HIS A 437 0.55 -2.41 21.10
CA HIS A 437 1.91 -2.49 20.59
C HIS A 437 2.37 -1.13 20.04
N ARG A 438 3.64 -0.84 20.20
CA ARG A 438 4.30 0.38 19.76
C ARG A 438 5.67 0.04 19.20
N SER A 439 5.94 0.52 18.03
CA SER A 439 7.16 0.16 17.32
C SER A 439 7.86 1.38 16.76
N MET A 440 9.18 1.32 16.76
CA MET A 440 10.08 2.14 15.99
C MET A 440 10.82 1.25 15.00
N LEU A 441 11.03 1.74 13.78
CA LEU A 441 11.78 1.08 12.73
C LEU A 441 13.15 1.75 12.54
N ILE A 442 14.23 0.96 12.54
CA ILE A 442 15.57 1.39 12.14
C ILE A 442 16.03 0.51 10.97
N ASN A 443 16.13 1.10 9.77
CA ASN A 443 16.55 0.41 8.55
C ASN A 443 17.70 1.17 7.87
N VAL A 444 18.92 0.82 8.23
CA VAL A 444 20.14 1.54 7.80
C VAL A 444 21.03 0.75 6.85
N SER A 445 21.02 -0.59 6.91
CA SER A 445 21.91 -1.43 6.10
C SER A 445 21.29 -2.78 5.76
N HIS A 446 21.73 -3.37 4.64
CA HIS A 446 21.41 -4.76 4.29
C HIS A 446 22.38 -5.78 4.93
N LEU A 447 23.49 -5.34 5.51
CA LEU A 447 24.52 -6.18 6.11
C LEU A 447 24.14 -6.52 7.55
N ASN A 448 23.99 -7.81 7.84
CA ASN A 448 23.62 -8.28 9.19
C ASN A 448 24.61 -7.80 10.27
N ARG A 449 25.90 -7.74 9.96
CA ARG A 449 26.93 -7.25 10.89
C ARG A 449 26.70 -5.79 11.28
N ILE A 450 26.35 -4.93 10.32
CA ILE A 450 26.05 -3.53 10.62
C ILE A 450 24.76 -3.42 11.45
N GLN A 451 23.75 -4.24 11.14
CA GLN A 451 22.51 -4.28 11.94
C GLN A 451 22.81 -4.67 13.40
N GLU A 452 23.72 -5.63 13.65
CA GLU A 452 24.13 -6.02 14.99
C GLU A 452 24.88 -4.90 15.73
N GLN A 453 25.80 -4.22 15.06
CA GLN A 453 26.53 -3.08 15.64
C GLN A 453 25.57 -1.95 16.01
N ILE A 454 24.68 -1.56 15.11
CA ILE A 454 23.66 -0.53 15.36
C ILE A 454 22.75 -0.96 16.52
N LYS A 455 22.29 -2.22 16.55
CA LYS A 455 21.45 -2.71 17.64
C LYS A 455 22.17 -2.62 18.99
N ASN A 456 23.45 -2.95 19.07
CA ASN A 456 24.22 -2.87 20.31
C ASN A 456 24.41 -1.41 20.77
N LEU A 457 24.66 -0.48 19.84
CA LEU A 457 24.73 0.96 20.13
C LEU A 457 23.37 1.50 20.58
N VAL A 458 22.29 1.08 19.92
CA VAL A 458 20.90 1.44 20.32
C VAL A 458 20.59 0.91 21.72
N ASP A 459 20.95 -0.33 22.05
CA ASP A 459 20.74 -0.85 23.41
C ASP A 459 21.49 -0.04 24.46
N ALA A 460 22.75 0.31 24.18
CA ALA A 460 23.55 1.11 25.10
C ALA A 460 22.93 2.51 25.30
N TYR A 461 22.52 3.16 24.22
CA TYR A 461 21.88 4.47 24.26
C TYR A 461 20.52 4.44 24.98
N VAL A 462 19.66 3.47 24.63
CA VAL A 462 18.36 3.26 25.28
C VAL A 462 18.52 2.97 26.78
N GLY A 463 19.51 2.16 27.15
CA GLY A 463 19.82 1.86 28.56
C GLY A 463 20.22 3.11 29.33
N GLU A 464 21.10 3.93 28.77
CA GLU A 464 21.53 5.18 29.40
C GLU A 464 20.37 6.21 29.44
N LEU A 465 19.61 6.35 28.37
CA LEU A 465 18.47 7.25 28.32
C LEU A 465 17.41 6.88 29.36
N LYS A 466 17.07 5.61 29.50
CA LYS A 466 16.18 5.10 30.55
C LYS A 466 16.69 5.45 31.96
N ARG A 467 17.99 5.25 32.19
CA ARG A 467 18.63 5.56 33.48
C ARG A 467 18.52 7.06 33.79
N GLN A 468 18.82 7.92 32.83
CA GLN A 468 18.73 9.38 33.01
C GLN A 468 17.28 9.85 33.23
N VAL A 469 16.36 9.36 32.40
CA VAL A 469 14.92 9.67 32.52
C VAL A 469 14.38 9.22 33.88
N ARG A 470 14.72 8.01 34.33
CA ARG A 470 14.27 7.48 35.63
C ARG A 470 14.78 8.30 36.82
N LEU A 471 16.04 8.73 36.77
CA LEU A 471 16.68 9.41 37.89
C LEU A 471 16.43 10.92 37.91
N TYR A 472 16.32 11.55 36.76
CA TYR A 472 16.47 13.00 36.65
C TYR A 472 15.38 13.72 35.87
N ILE A 473 14.39 13.03 35.27
CA ILE A 473 13.38 13.68 34.42
C ILE A 473 12.49 14.69 35.20
N LEU A 474 12.33 14.48 36.51
CA LEU A 474 11.55 15.36 37.37
C LEU A 474 12.35 16.58 37.86
N ASP A 475 13.64 16.63 37.60
CA ASP A 475 14.53 17.71 38.00
C ASP A 475 14.78 18.65 36.82
N ALA A 476 14.13 19.81 36.83
CA ALA A 476 14.21 20.80 35.73
C ALA A 476 15.63 21.39 35.52
N GLU A 477 16.52 21.27 36.50
CA GLU A 477 17.89 21.73 36.37
C GLU A 477 18.80 20.71 35.63
N LYS A 478 18.36 19.50 35.44
CA LYS A 478 19.13 18.45 34.77
C LYS A 478 19.03 18.53 33.24
N GLN A 479 20.15 18.27 32.61
CA GLN A 479 20.27 18.32 31.16
C GLN A 479 19.24 17.45 30.44
N ILE A 480 18.90 16.26 30.96
CA ILE A 480 17.92 15.36 30.36
C ILE A 480 16.52 15.97 30.32
N HIS A 481 16.12 16.70 31.37
CA HIS A 481 14.82 17.39 31.39
C HIS A 481 14.78 18.47 30.30
N THR A 482 15.81 19.33 30.23
CA THR A 482 15.90 20.38 29.22
C THR A 482 15.93 19.80 27.80
N TYR A 483 16.71 18.74 27.58
CA TYR A 483 16.83 18.05 26.29
C TYR A 483 15.47 17.46 25.82
N MET A 484 14.82 16.68 26.68
CA MET A 484 13.53 16.06 26.32
C MET A 484 12.43 17.10 26.16
N LYS A 485 12.45 18.17 26.97
CA LYS A 485 11.51 19.27 26.84
C LYS A 485 11.66 19.99 25.50
N ALA A 486 12.89 20.27 25.08
CA ALA A 486 13.16 20.92 23.81
C ALA A 486 12.64 20.10 22.62
N ILE A 487 12.86 18.76 22.62
CA ILE A 487 12.31 17.88 21.60
C ILE A 487 10.78 17.88 21.64
N PHE A 488 10.18 17.85 22.85
CA PHE A 488 8.73 17.88 22.99
C PHE A 488 8.14 19.18 22.43
N GLU A 489 8.69 20.32 22.78
CA GLU A 489 8.22 21.63 22.33
C GLU A 489 8.39 21.83 20.81
N GLU A 490 9.43 21.24 20.22
CA GLU A 490 9.67 21.30 18.77
C GLU A 490 8.75 20.33 17.99
N LYS A 491 8.72 19.06 18.39
CA LYS A 491 8.09 18.00 17.60
C LYS A 491 6.60 17.82 17.93
N PHE A 492 6.17 18.13 19.14
CA PHE A 492 4.80 17.87 19.61
C PHE A 492 4.03 19.15 19.97
N CYS A 493 4.37 20.28 19.34
CA CYS A 493 3.69 21.56 19.61
C CYS A 493 2.18 21.56 19.24
N ASN A 494 1.73 20.65 18.41
CA ASN A 494 0.34 20.54 17.94
C ASN A 494 -0.47 19.47 18.65
N VAL A 495 0.11 18.70 19.59
CA VAL A 495 -0.64 17.69 20.35
C VAL A 495 -1.37 18.35 21.54
N PRO A 496 -2.50 17.79 21.99
CA PRO A 496 -3.24 18.36 23.10
C PRO A 496 -2.58 18.15 24.48
N GLU A 497 -1.64 17.21 24.59
CA GLU A 497 -0.88 16.93 25.81
C GLU A 497 0.16 18.02 26.04
N THR A 498 0.36 18.39 27.32
CA THR A 498 1.39 19.36 27.72
C THR A 498 2.65 18.65 28.23
N TRP A 499 3.77 19.36 28.28
CA TRP A 499 4.99 18.83 28.88
C TRP A 499 4.77 18.39 30.33
N GLU A 500 3.98 19.15 31.07
CA GLU A 500 3.61 18.88 32.45
C GLU A 500 2.80 17.59 32.63
N ASP A 501 2.08 17.16 31.59
CA ASP A 501 1.39 15.86 31.58
C ASP A 501 2.35 14.71 31.24
N VAL A 502 3.30 14.95 30.33
CA VAL A 502 4.15 13.92 29.73
C VAL A 502 5.35 13.53 30.60
N TYR A 503 6.10 14.54 31.12
CA TYR A 503 7.37 14.24 31.79
C TYR A 503 7.22 13.41 33.08
N PRO A 504 6.13 13.54 33.90
CA PRO A 504 6.00 12.77 35.13
C PRO A 504 5.86 11.25 34.89
N ILE A 505 5.30 10.85 33.73
CA ILE A 505 5.06 9.45 33.42
C ILE A 505 6.12 8.85 32.50
N LEU A 506 7.02 9.68 31.93
CA LEU A 506 7.96 9.30 30.88
C LEU A 506 8.79 8.06 31.27
N TYR A 507 9.32 8.02 32.52
CA TYR A 507 10.13 6.88 32.98
C TYR A 507 9.34 5.57 32.97
N LYS A 508 8.06 5.60 33.39
CA LYS A 508 7.20 4.41 33.45
C LYS A 508 6.82 3.95 32.04
N SER A 509 6.54 4.90 31.16
CA SER A 509 6.14 4.63 29.79
C SER A 509 7.27 4.05 28.92
N THR A 510 8.53 4.25 29.32
CA THR A 510 9.69 3.87 28.52
C THR A 510 10.49 2.68 29.08
N ASP A 511 10.20 2.25 30.31
CA ASP A 511 10.95 1.21 31.01
C ASP A 511 11.02 -0.14 30.23
N THR A 512 9.97 -0.48 29.50
CA THR A 512 9.86 -1.72 28.73
C THR A 512 10.29 -1.61 27.26
N ILE A 513 10.88 -0.49 26.83
CA ILE A 513 11.39 -0.35 25.45
C ILE A 513 12.60 -1.27 25.27
N GLU A 514 12.60 -2.10 24.24
CA GLU A 514 13.67 -3.03 23.90
C GLU A 514 14.02 -2.96 22.42
N ALA A 515 15.32 -3.14 22.08
CA ALA A 515 15.73 -3.22 20.69
C ALA A 515 15.90 -4.69 20.25
N HIS A 516 15.32 -5.02 19.10
CA HIS A 516 15.35 -6.36 18.51
C HIS A 516 15.86 -6.33 17.08
N ILE A 517 16.76 -7.28 16.74
CA ILE A 517 17.14 -7.52 15.35
C ILE A 517 16.05 -8.33 14.67
N ILE A 518 15.56 -7.81 13.55
CA ILE A 518 14.58 -8.49 12.72
C ILE A 518 15.19 -8.77 11.35
N ASN A 519 15.68 -9.98 11.16
CA ASN A 519 16.21 -10.46 9.90
C ASN A 519 15.82 -11.94 9.66
N ASN A 520 16.20 -12.50 8.50
CA ASN A 520 15.86 -13.88 8.16
C ASN A 520 16.56 -14.93 9.04
N ALA A 521 17.63 -14.57 9.71
CA ALA A 521 18.38 -15.47 10.59
C ALA A 521 17.80 -15.53 12.01
N ASN A 522 17.18 -14.44 12.47
CA ASN A 522 16.63 -14.32 13.83
C ASN A 522 15.11 -14.44 13.83
N LYS A 523 14.60 -15.54 14.42
CA LYS A 523 13.17 -15.81 14.59
C LYS A 523 12.56 -15.21 15.87
N GLY A 524 13.31 -14.39 16.61
CA GLY A 524 13.12 -14.17 18.03
C GLY A 524 11.98 -13.27 18.47
N PHE A 525 11.46 -12.35 17.63
CA PHE A 525 10.44 -11.39 18.07
C PHE A 525 9.06 -11.72 17.49
N GLN A 526 8.05 -11.86 18.36
CA GLN A 526 6.64 -11.99 17.99
C GLN A 526 5.79 -11.14 18.93
N TYR A 527 4.83 -10.37 18.39
CA TYR A 527 3.94 -9.53 19.20
C TYR A 527 3.07 -10.35 20.17
N GLU A 528 2.74 -11.57 19.78
CA GLU A 528 1.95 -12.52 20.57
C GLU A 528 2.59 -12.88 21.93
N ASP A 529 3.90 -12.72 22.05
CA ASP A 529 4.62 -12.93 23.31
C ASP A 529 4.43 -11.77 24.31
N TYR A 530 3.82 -10.66 23.86
CA TYR A 530 3.65 -9.43 24.65
C TYR A 530 2.15 -9.08 24.85
N PRO A 531 1.41 -9.81 25.68
CA PRO A 531 -0.02 -9.61 25.85
C PRO A 531 -0.41 -8.24 26.44
N ASN A 532 0.53 -7.55 27.07
CA ASN A 532 0.34 -6.21 27.64
C ASN A 532 0.87 -5.08 26.73
N GLY A 533 1.14 -5.40 25.45
CA GLY A 533 1.71 -4.45 24.50
C GLY A 533 3.23 -4.45 24.49
N ALA A 534 3.82 -4.65 23.32
CA ALA A 534 5.28 -4.52 23.11
C ALA A 534 5.64 -3.05 22.86
N ARG A 535 6.82 -2.64 23.35
CA ARG A 535 7.46 -1.36 23.04
C ARG A 535 8.82 -1.68 22.42
N VAL A 536 8.88 -1.72 21.08
CA VAL A 536 10.01 -2.32 20.38
C VAL A 536 10.68 -1.33 19.42
N ILE A 537 12.01 -1.33 19.43
CA ILE A 537 12.85 -0.73 18.40
C ILE A 537 13.32 -1.86 17.49
N ALA A 538 12.74 -1.94 16.29
CA ALA A 538 13.03 -2.98 15.31
C ALA A 538 14.20 -2.57 14.43
N VAL A 539 15.36 -3.18 14.62
CA VAL A 539 16.56 -2.95 13.81
C VAL A 539 16.68 -4.04 12.75
N GLY A 540 16.77 -3.66 11.47
CA GLY A 540 16.94 -4.67 10.43
C GLY A 540 17.06 -4.09 9.03
N GLY A 541 17.09 -5.00 8.05
CA GLY A 541 17.27 -4.68 6.64
C GLY A 541 16.07 -5.11 5.79
N PHE A 542 16.36 -5.96 4.78
CA PHE A 542 15.38 -6.39 3.79
C PHE A 542 14.16 -7.14 4.38
N ALA A 543 14.35 -7.86 5.48
CA ALA A 543 13.26 -8.57 6.15
C ALA A 543 12.19 -7.63 6.71
N LEU A 544 12.57 -6.40 7.11
CA LEU A 544 11.64 -5.37 7.55
C LEU A 544 10.87 -4.72 6.39
N SER A 545 11.44 -4.70 5.19
CA SER A 545 10.74 -4.18 4.00
C SER A 545 9.65 -5.13 3.52
N ARG A 546 9.82 -6.45 3.72
CA ARG A 546 8.88 -7.48 3.24
C ARG A 546 8.69 -8.54 4.31
N GLY A 547 7.53 -8.64 4.89
CA GLY A 547 7.16 -9.82 5.68
C GLY A 547 6.86 -9.65 7.16
N LEU A 548 7.10 -8.51 7.77
CA LEU A 548 6.66 -8.23 9.14
C LEU A 548 5.78 -6.98 9.16
N THR A 549 4.58 -7.10 9.68
CA THR A 549 3.78 -5.93 10.04
C THR A 549 4.33 -5.38 11.36
N LEU A 550 4.75 -4.12 11.37
CA LEU A 550 5.16 -3.43 12.59
C LEU A 550 3.92 -2.78 13.21
N GLU A 551 3.40 -3.42 14.24
CA GLU A 551 2.20 -2.94 14.93
C GLU A 551 2.50 -1.67 15.73
N GLY A 552 1.63 -0.66 15.58
CA GLY A 552 1.78 0.60 16.29
C GLY A 552 3.01 1.43 15.91
N LEU A 553 3.52 1.27 14.69
CA LEU A 553 4.69 2.01 14.19
C LEU A 553 4.42 3.51 14.18
N SER A 554 5.24 4.27 14.91
CA SER A 554 5.15 5.73 15.02
C SER A 554 6.42 6.45 14.58
N THR A 555 7.60 5.89 14.83
CA THR A 555 8.87 6.47 14.35
C THR A 555 9.55 5.52 13.37
N SER A 556 10.02 6.05 12.25
CA SER A 556 10.79 5.29 11.26
C SER A 556 12.06 6.02 10.92
N TYR A 557 13.19 5.32 11.04
CA TYR A 557 14.51 5.80 10.66
C TYR A 557 14.99 5.01 9.45
N LEU A 558 14.92 5.63 8.25
CA LEU A 558 15.29 5.03 6.99
C LEU A 558 16.54 5.73 6.45
N TYR A 559 17.64 5.01 6.39
CA TYR A 559 18.88 5.53 5.76
C TYR A 559 19.31 4.68 4.56
N ARG A 560 18.91 3.40 4.57
CA ARG A 560 19.20 2.48 3.49
C ARG A 560 18.62 2.95 2.17
N ASN A 561 19.43 2.84 1.13
CA ASN A 561 19.09 3.27 -0.21
C ASN A 561 18.72 2.12 -1.15
N THR A 562 17.83 2.38 -2.11
CA THR A 562 17.52 1.50 -3.25
C THR A 562 17.14 2.38 -4.44
N LEU A 563 17.54 1.95 -5.62
CA LEU A 563 17.32 2.70 -6.87
C LEU A 563 16.06 2.22 -7.64
N MET A 564 15.12 1.52 -6.97
CA MET A 564 13.92 0.98 -7.62
C MET A 564 12.64 1.43 -6.92
N TYR A 565 11.68 1.97 -7.68
CA TYR A 565 10.38 2.44 -7.19
C TYR A 565 9.64 1.36 -6.39
N ASP A 566 9.52 0.15 -6.95
CA ASP A 566 8.82 -0.97 -6.32
C ASP A 566 9.44 -1.33 -4.96
N THR A 567 10.74 -1.28 -4.85
CA THR A 567 11.44 -1.57 -3.60
C THR A 567 11.28 -0.44 -2.58
N LEU A 568 11.39 0.83 -2.99
CA LEU A 568 11.18 1.98 -2.11
C LEU A 568 9.75 1.97 -1.55
N MET A 569 8.74 1.80 -2.38
CA MET A 569 7.36 1.75 -1.94
C MET A 569 7.10 0.60 -0.96
N GLN A 570 7.70 -0.57 -1.19
CA GLN A 570 7.59 -1.71 -0.26
C GLN A 570 8.34 -1.51 1.06
N MET A 571 9.36 -0.63 1.10
CA MET A 571 10.02 -0.21 2.34
C MET A 571 9.15 0.73 3.17
N GLY A 572 8.15 1.38 2.59
CA GLY A 572 7.25 2.33 3.23
C GLY A 572 6.32 1.70 4.26
N ARG A 573 6.87 1.12 5.33
CA ARG A 573 6.11 0.53 6.45
C ARG A 573 5.38 1.56 7.29
N TRP A 574 5.76 2.82 7.19
CA TRP A 574 5.08 3.96 7.81
C TRP A 574 3.76 4.33 7.14
N PHE A 575 3.48 3.87 5.92
CA PHE A 575 2.16 3.96 5.33
C PHE A 575 1.16 3.06 6.07
N GLY A 576 -0.12 3.42 6.05
CA GLY A 576 -1.19 2.62 6.65
C GLY A 576 -2.12 3.43 7.55
N PHE A 577 -3.01 2.72 8.22
CA PHE A 577 -3.94 3.34 9.18
C PHE A 577 -3.24 3.57 10.53
N ARG A 578 -3.40 4.78 11.09
CA ARG A 578 -2.78 5.21 12.36
C ARG A 578 -3.83 5.78 13.31
N PRO A 579 -4.86 5.00 13.66
CA PRO A 579 -5.94 5.50 14.50
C PRO A 579 -5.40 5.98 15.84
N ARG A 580 -5.75 7.22 16.22
CA ARG A 580 -5.44 7.85 17.51
C ARG A 580 -3.98 8.29 17.72
N TYR A 581 -3.07 8.10 16.73
CA TYR A 581 -1.66 8.52 16.82
C TYR A 581 -1.06 8.94 15.48
N ASP A 582 -1.89 9.34 14.53
CA ASP A 582 -1.47 9.86 13.23
C ASP A 582 -0.74 11.22 13.35
N ASP A 583 -1.04 11.97 14.39
CA ASP A 583 -0.35 13.20 14.80
C ASP A 583 1.02 12.97 15.50
N LEU A 584 1.36 11.72 15.79
CA LEU A 584 2.61 11.35 16.46
C LEU A 584 3.63 10.69 15.52
N ILE A 585 3.43 10.70 14.21
CA ILE A 585 4.29 9.99 13.27
C ILE A 585 5.51 10.83 12.95
N TYR A 586 6.71 10.22 12.97
CA TYR A 586 7.95 10.82 12.50
C TYR A 586 8.71 9.88 11.57
N LEU A 587 9.22 10.44 10.48
CA LEU A 587 9.96 9.73 9.46
C LEU A 587 11.30 10.44 9.20
N TYR A 588 12.36 9.81 9.65
CA TYR A 588 13.74 10.24 9.43
C TYR A 588 14.28 9.58 8.16
N MET A 589 14.66 10.38 7.16
CA MET A 589 15.24 9.89 5.92
C MET A 589 16.12 10.94 5.24
N PRO A 590 17.08 10.53 4.37
CA PRO A 590 17.86 11.47 3.58
C PRO A 590 16.98 12.31 2.66
N GLU A 591 17.32 13.58 2.44
CA GLU A 591 16.57 14.49 1.54
C GLU A 591 16.40 13.90 0.15
N ARG A 592 17.44 13.28 -0.41
CA ARG A 592 17.35 12.58 -1.71
C ARG A 592 16.29 11.47 -1.74
N SER A 593 16.03 10.81 -0.61
CA SER A 593 14.98 9.78 -0.53
C SER A 593 13.59 10.40 -0.54
N VAL A 594 13.43 11.58 0.04
CA VAL A 594 12.18 12.37 -0.04
C VAL A 594 11.89 12.71 -1.49
N ASP A 595 12.88 13.20 -2.26
CA ASP A 595 12.75 13.50 -3.68
C ASP A 595 12.32 12.26 -4.49
N TRP A 596 12.88 11.10 -4.18
CA TRP A 596 12.49 9.86 -4.86
C TRP A 596 11.06 9.43 -4.57
N TYR A 597 10.60 9.53 -3.32
CA TYR A 597 9.20 9.25 -2.98
C TYR A 597 8.25 10.21 -3.70
N TYR A 598 8.63 11.49 -3.80
CA TYR A 598 7.88 12.47 -4.56
C TYR A 598 7.78 12.10 -6.05
N GLN A 599 8.90 11.74 -6.69
CA GLN A 599 8.92 11.29 -8.10
C GLN A 599 8.06 10.04 -8.32
N ILE A 600 8.08 9.08 -7.37
CA ILE A 600 7.23 7.89 -7.41
C ILE A 600 5.75 8.29 -7.33
N LEU A 601 5.40 9.20 -6.45
CA LEU A 601 4.04 9.69 -6.29
C LEU A 601 3.54 10.34 -7.59
N GLN A 602 4.36 11.19 -8.21
CA GLN A 602 4.03 11.79 -9.51
C GLN A 602 3.79 10.71 -10.59
N ALA A 603 4.67 9.72 -10.68
CA ALA A 603 4.52 8.61 -11.64
C ALA A 603 3.23 7.81 -11.40
N MET A 604 2.84 7.58 -10.14
CA MET A 604 1.58 6.92 -9.78
C MET A 604 0.36 7.79 -10.13
N ASN A 605 0.43 9.09 -9.88
CA ASN A 605 -0.64 10.03 -10.22
C ASN A 605 -0.80 10.14 -11.75
N ASP A 606 0.29 10.19 -12.49
CA ASP A 606 0.28 10.16 -13.96
C ASP A 606 -0.38 8.87 -14.48
N LEU A 607 -0.05 7.72 -13.91
CA LEU A 607 -0.68 6.44 -14.28
C LEU A 607 -2.19 6.46 -14.00
N LYS A 608 -2.61 6.92 -12.82
CA LYS A 608 -4.03 7.05 -12.47
C LYS A 608 -4.77 7.98 -13.45
N ARG A 609 -4.14 9.10 -13.83
CA ARG A 609 -4.69 10.03 -14.83
C ARG A 609 -4.85 9.37 -16.19
N GLN A 610 -3.81 8.69 -16.70
CA GLN A 610 -3.88 7.96 -17.97
C GLN A 610 -5.01 6.92 -17.98
N ILE A 611 -5.18 6.16 -16.89
CA ILE A 611 -6.27 5.20 -16.74
C ILE A 611 -7.64 5.93 -16.85
N LYS A 612 -7.82 7.07 -16.16
CA LYS A 612 -9.05 7.89 -16.26
C LYS A 612 -9.31 8.38 -17.68
N GLU A 613 -8.29 8.86 -18.38
CA GLU A 613 -8.38 9.31 -19.78
C GLU A 613 -8.79 8.14 -20.69
N MET A 614 -8.19 6.97 -20.54
CA MET A 614 -8.56 5.78 -21.31
C MET A 614 -10.02 5.36 -21.10
N ILE A 615 -10.52 5.43 -19.86
CA ILE A 615 -11.94 5.15 -19.56
C ILE A 615 -12.84 6.13 -20.30
N ASN A 616 -12.52 7.43 -20.28
CA ASN A 616 -13.28 8.47 -20.98
C ASN A 616 -13.29 8.26 -22.50
N GLU A 617 -12.20 7.74 -23.05
CA GLU A 617 -12.05 7.39 -24.46
C GLU A 617 -12.61 6.00 -24.82
N ARG A 618 -13.20 5.27 -23.85
CA ARG A 618 -13.73 3.91 -24.00
C ARG A 618 -12.72 2.89 -24.51
N LYS A 619 -11.47 3.06 -24.12
CA LYS A 619 -10.37 2.13 -24.41
C LYS A 619 -10.35 0.97 -23.45
N THR A 620 -9.65 -0.09 -23.83
CA THR A 620 -9.39 -1.29 -23.01
C THR A 620 -7.92 -1.32 -22.56
N PRO A 621 -7.53 -2.16 -21.60
CA PRO A 621 -6.13 -2.30 -21.23
C PRO A 621 -5.19 -2.66 -22.38
N GLU A 622 -5.69 -3.30 -23.46
CA GLU A 622 -4.90 -3.71 -24.62
C GLU A 622 -4.70 -2.58 -25.65
N ASP A 623 -5.55 -1.55 -25.62
CA ASP A 623 -5.55 -0.50 -26.66
C ASP A 623 -4.47 0.56 -26.47
N PHE A 624 -3.66 0.47 -25.40
CA PHE A 624 -2.83 1.59 -24.98
C PHE A 624 -1.38 1.23 -24.64
N GLY A 625 -0.47 2.11 -25.09
CA GLY A 625 0.89 2.16 -24.55
C GLY A 625 0.92 3.06 -23.32
N TYR A 626 1.19 2.51 -22.15
CA TYR A 626 1.36 3.29 -20.93
C TYR A 626 2.65 4.09 -20.98
N TYR A 627 2.56 5.39 -20.69
CA TYR A 627 3.72 6.25 -20.53
C TYR A 627 4.04 6.38 -19.04
N ILE A 628 5.26 6.07 -18.66
CA ILE A 628 5.74 6.20 -17.29
C ILE A 628 6.90 7.17 -17.32
N ARG A 629 6.82 8.21 -16.51
CA ARG A 629 7.90 9.19 -16.36
C ARG A 629 9.13 8.51 -15.79
N GLU A 630 10.25 8.62 -16.47
CA GLU A 630 11.54 8.23 -15.94
C GLU A 630 12.16 9.44 -15.23
N ALA A 631 12.73 9.24 -14.05
CA ALA A 631 13.37 10.31 -13.32
C ALA A 631 14.64 10.76 -14.05
N GLU A 632 14.70 12.03 -14.44
CA GLU A 632 15.89 12.67 -14.95
C GLU A 632 16.72 13.24 -13.77
N ASN A 633 17.73 12.52 -13.32
CA ASN A 633 18.82 13.13 -12.57
C ASN A 633 20.12 13.01 -13.36
N LYS A 634 20.69 14.15 -13.77
CA LYS A 634 21.92 14.21 -14.54
C LYS A 634 23.16 13.87 -13.72
N ASP A 635 23.08 13.83 -12.39
CA ASP A 635 24.26 13.86 -11.50
C ASP A 635 24.32 12.70 -10.51
N GLU A 636 23.93 11.58 -10.57
CA GLU A 636 24.07 10.40 -9.71
C GLU A 636 22.77 9.58 -9.52
N ALA A 637 22.85 8.35 -9.94
CA ALA A 637 21.90 7.27 -9.65
C ALA A 637 20.41 7.61 -9.91
N THR A 638 20.04 7.70 -11.19
CA THR A 638 18.63 7.74 -11.64
C THR A 638 17.85 6.60 -11.00
N ILE A 639 16.77 6.93 -10.31
CA ILE A 639 15.87 5.93 -9.76
C ILE A 639 15.13 5.21 -10.89
N LEU A 640 15.14 3.89 -10.87
CA LEU A 640 14.50 3.06 -11.88
C LEU A 640 13.05 2.77 -11.48
N ILE A 641 12.12 2.90 -12.41
CA ILE A 641 10.70 2.58 -12.22
C ILE A 641 10.53 1.15 -11.67
N THR A 642 11.25 0.18 -12.25
CA THR A 642 11.37 -1.18 -11.75
C THR A 642 12.67 -1.80 -12.24
N ALA A 643 12.97 -3.03 -11.86
CA ALA A 643 14.18 -3.71 -12.30
C ALA A 643 14.27 -3.78 -13.84
N ARG A 644 15.44 -3.45 -14.42
CA ARG A 644 15.66 -3.41 -15.88
C ARG A 644 15.20 -4.67 -16.61
N ASN A 645 15.29 -5.84 -15.98
CA ASN A 645 14.81 -7.09 -16.54
C ASN A 645 13.27 -7.21 -16.61
N LYS A 646 12.54 -6.43 -15.82
CA LYS A 646 11.07 -6.31 -15.87
C LYS A 646 10.63 -5.29 -16.94
N MET A 647 11.47 -4.33 -17.30
CA MET A 647 11.22 -3.26 -18.29
C MET A 647 11.55 -3.64 -19.72
N ARG A 648 11.82 -4.89 -20.02
CA ARG A 648 12.36 -5.35 -21.33
C ARG A 648 11.46 -5.01 -22.54
N HIS A 649 10.18 -4.80 -22.33
CA HIS A 649 9.23 -4.40 -23.36
C HIS A 649 8.94 -2.89 -23.37
N ALA A 650 9.47 -2.15 -22.39
CA ALA A 650 9.40 -0.69 -22.38
C ALA A 650 10.31 -0.11 -23.47
N LYS A 651 9.84 0.93 -24.11
CA LYS A 651 10.63 1.71 -25.07
C LYS A 651 10.76 3.12 -24.52
N ASN A 652 11.99 3.65 -24.54
CA ASN A 652 12.19 5.06 -24.22
C ASN A 652 11.64 5.89 -25.39
N HIS A 653 10.80 6.85 -25.07
CA HIS A 653 10.34 7.87 -25.99
C HIS A 653 10.79 9.22 -25.44
N ASP A 654 11.67 9.88 -26.18
CA ASP A 654 11.99 11.27 -25.89
C ASP A 654 10.79 12.14 -26.35
N VAL A 655 10.07 12.67 -25.39
CA VAL A 655 8.98 13.60 -25.67
C VAL A 655 9.59 14.99 -25.78
N THR A 656 9.76 15.48 -27.01
CA THR A 656 10.14 16.87 -27.23
C THR A 656 8.90 17.73 -27.03
N ILE A 657 8.87 18.46 -25.91
CA ILE A 657 7.81 19.43 -25.65
C ILE A 657 8.04 20.62 -26.59
N ARG A 658 7.17 20.77 -27.58
CA ARG A 658 7.16 21.97 -28.41
C ARG A 658 6.31 23.01 -27.70
N ILE A 659 6.91 24.17 -27.38
CA ILE A 659 6.23 25.30 -26.71
C ILE A 659 5.18 25.96 -27.62
N SER A 660 5.23 25.70 -28.92
CA SER A 660 4.21 26.14 -29.90
C SER A 660 3.44 24.94 -30.47
N GLY A 661 2.14 24.89 -30.26
CA GLY A 661 1.26 23.81 -30.75
C GLY A 661 0.42 23.20 -29.64
N ASP A 662 -0.22 22.07 -29.91
CA ASP A 662 -1.16 21.39 -28.99
C ASP A 662 -0.51 20.87 -27.69
N TYR A 663 -0.14 21.79 -26.79
CA TYR A 663 0.35 21.46 -25.46
C TYR A 663 -0.84 21.28 -24.51
N LYS A 664 -1.04 20.07 -23.98
CA LYS A 664 -2.15 19.72 -23.09
C LYS A 664 -1.74 19.51 -21.63
N GLU A 665 -0.62 20.05 -21.19
CA GLU A 665 -0.27 19.96 -19.77
C GLU A 665 -1.03 21.02 -18.98
N THR A 666 -1.85 20.57 -18.03
CA THR A 666 -2.55 21.49 -17.12
C THR A 666 -1.55 21.96 -16.08
N THR A 667 -1.10 23.18 -16.21
CA THR A 667 -0.27 23.83 -15.18
C THR A 667 -1.12 24.03 -13.93
N LYS A 668 -0.81 23.36 -12.85
CA LYS A 668 -1.45 23.62 -11.54
C LYS A 668 -0.90 24.93 -11.00
N LEU A 669 -1.77 25.93 -10.91
CA LEU A 669 -1.46 27.20 -10.29
C LEU A 669 -2.12 27.26 -8.91
N SER A 670 -1.43 27.82 -7.91
CA SER A 670 -2.02 28.04 -6.60
C SER A 670 -3.26 28.93 -6.70
N LEU A 671 -4.22 28.80 -5.77
CA LEU A 671 -5.48 29.55 -5.80
C LEU A 671 -5.27 31.06 -5.82
N ASN A 672 -4.19 31.53 -5.16
CA ASN A 672 -3.82 32.94 -5.13
C ASN A 672 -3.29 33.41 -6.50
N VAL A 673 -2.49 32.61 -7.16
CA VAL A 673 -1.98 32.88 -8.52
C VAL A 673 -3.13 32.86 -9.51
N VAL A 674 -4.07 31.90 -9.41
CA VAL A 674 -5.27 31.84 -10.25
C VAL A 674 -6.13 33.10 -10.09
N LYS A 675 -6.38 33.55 -8.87
CA LYS A 675 -7.14 34.78 -8.60
C LYS A 675 -6.44 36.02 -9.18
N LYS A 676 -5.12 36.13 -9.00
CA LYS A 676 -4.31 37.24 -9.56
C LYS A 676 -4.37 37.23 -11.08
N ASN A 677 -4.14 36.08 -11.71
CA ASN A 677 -4.17 35.93 -13.17
C ASN A 677 -5.56 36.18 -13.73
N SER A 678 -6.64 35.71 -13.08
CA SER A 678 -8.01 35.97 -13.50
C SER A 678 -8.33 37.48 -13.50
N GLY A 679 -7.90 38.21 -12.48
CA GLY A 679 -8.02 39.67 -12.41
C GLY A 679 -7.23 40.36 -13.52
N PHE A 680 -5.98 39.96 -13.72
CA PHE A 680 -5.11 40.46 -14.77
C PHE A 680 -5.69 40.20 -16.18
N MET A 681 -6.11 38.96 -16.46
CA MET A 681 -6.67 38.59 -17.76
C MET A 681 -7.96 39.34 -18.08
N LYS A 682 -8.84 39.57 -17.10
CA LYS A 682 -10.05 40.41 -17.30
C LYS A 682 -9.67 41.83 -17.72
N GLN A 683 -8.73 42.47 -17.03
CA GLN A 683 -8.29 43.84 -17.36
C GLN A 683 -7.59 43.88 -18.72
N TRP A 684 -6.76 42.87 -19.02
CA TRP A 684 -6.07 42.78 -20.31
C TRP A 684 -7.06 42.58 -21.46
N PHE A 685 -8.08 41.72 -21.30
CA PHE A 685 -9.12 41.48 -22.27
C PHE A 685 -9.95 42.76 -22.55
N GLU A 686 -10.43 43.43 -21.52
CA GLU A 686 -11.16 44.68 -21.66
C GLU A 686 -10.36 45.78 -22.39
N LYS A 687 -9.07 45.86 -22.10
CA LYS A 687 -8.15 46.81 -22.74
C LYS A 687 -7.92 46.51 -24.21
N ASN A 688 -7.94 45.28 -24.65
CA ASN A 688 -7.64 44.82 -26.00
C ASN A 688 -8.90 44.35 -26.75
N LYS A 689 -10.08 44.62 -26.24
CA LYS A 689 -11.37 44.08 -26.71
C LYS A 689 -11.63 44.34 -28.20
N ASP A 690 -11.27 45.55 -28.69
CA ASP A 690 -11.47 45.95 -30.06
C ASP A 690 -10.44 45.33 -31.04
N SER A 691 -9.45 44.63 -30.53
CA SER A 691 -8.42 43.96 -31.33
C SER A 691 -8.76 42.50 -31.64
N PHE A 692 -9.85 41.96 -31.06
CA PHE A 692 -10.32 40.60 -31.30
C PHE A 692 -11.23 40.54 -32.50
N ASP A 693 -11.08 39.51 -33.33
CA ASP A 693 -12.02 39.21 -34.41
C ASP A 693 -13.25 38.41 -33.91
N SER A 694 -14.14 38.02 -34.84
CA SER A 694 -15.33 37.22 -34.51
C SER A 694 -15.04 35.88 -33.89
N ASP A 695 -13.82 35.35 -34.05
CA ASP A 695 -13.38 34.06 -33.54
C ASP A 695 -12.58 34.20 -32.24
N LEU A 696 -12.61 35.39 -31.62
CA LEU A 696 -11.86 35.76 -30.43
C LEU A 696 -10.33 35.64 -30.61
N LEU A 697 -9.82 35.92 -31.80
CA LEU A 697 -8.40 35.91 -32.13
C LEU A 697 -7.91 37.33 -32.42
N ILE A 698 -6.70 37.63 -32.00
CA ILE A 698 -5.98 38.85 -32.42
C ILE A 698 -5.00 38.44 -33.52
N LYS A 699 -5.40 38.69 -34.78
CA LYS A 699 -4.55 38.43 -35.95
C LYS A 699 -3.46 39.47 -36.05
N ASN A 700 -2.21 39.04 -36.26
CA ASN A 700 -1.03 39.90 -36.40
C ASN A 700 -0.79 40.80 -35.16
N ALA A 701 -0.98 40.25 -33.96
CA ALA A 701 -0.65 40.98 -32.73
C ALA A 701 0.81 41.44 -32.74
N PRO A 702 1.09 42.72 -32.41
CA PRO A 702 2.44 43.20 -32.24
C PRO A 702 3.19 42.34 -31.20
N LYS A 703 4.48 42.02 -31.46
CA LYS A 703 5.30 41.21 -30.59
C LYS A 703 5.31 41.72 -29.15
N GLU A 704 5.34 43.04 -28.99
CA GLU A 704 5.38 43.73 -27.69
C GLU A 704 4.09 43.47 -26.87
N VAL A 705 2.95 43.26 -27.52
CA VAL A 705 1.67 42.93 -26.85
C VAL A 705 1.73 41.51 -26.28
N ALA A 706 2.27 40.56 -27.06
CA ALA A 706 2.46 39.18 -26.62
C ALA A 706 3.49 39.05 -25.53
N GLU A 707 4.66 39.71 -25.66
CA GLU A 707 5.69 39.75 -24.65
C GLU A 707 5.18 40.32 -23.33
N LYS A 708 4.42 41.42 -23.38
CA LYS A 708 3.85 42.04 -22.19
C LYS A 708 2.82 41.14 -21.51
N LEU A 709 1.99 40.42 -22.28
CA LEU A 709 1.06 39.44 -21.73
C LEU A 709 1.77 38.34 -21.00
N LEU A 710 2.84 37.80 -21.59
CA LEU A 710 3.65 36.71 -20.98
C LEU A 710 4.41 37.19 -19.74
N LEU A 711 4.95 38.40 -19.74
CA LEU A 711 5.69 38.95 -18.60
C LEU A 711 4.79 39.30 -17.40
N ASP A 712 3.57 39.80 -17.66
CA ASP A 712 2.64 40.22 -16.62
C ASP A 712 1.81 39.05 -16.05
N TYR A 713 1.78 37.90 -16.75
CA TYR A 713 1.10 36.69 -16.29
C TYR A 713 1.96 36.01 -15.21
N SER A 714 1.37 35.67 -14.08
CA SER A 714 2.06 35.03 -12.97
C SER A 714 2.09 33.53 -13.16
N TYR A 715 3.24 32.96 -13.34
CA TYR A 715 3.49 31.52 -13.41
C TYR A 715 3.86 31.02 -11.99
N GLY A 716 3.37 29.86 -11.58
CA GLY A 716 3.77 29.25 -10.30
C GLY A 716 5.26 28.92 -10.29
N SER A 717 5.84 28.70 -9.10
CA SER A 717 7.29 28.46 -8.90
C SER A 717 7.87 27.27 -9.65
N TYR A 718 7.02 26.37 -10.18
CA TYR A 718 7.40 25.15 -10.91
C TYR A 718 7.07 25.17 -12.41
N ASN A 719 6.85 26.32 -12.99
CA ASN A 719 6.50 26.37 -14.39
C ASN A 719 7.73 26.46 -15.26
N GLN A 720 7.95 25.50 -16.17
CA GLN A 720 9.00 25.56 -17.19
C GLN A 720 8.93 26.80 -18.08
N LEU A 721 7.76 27.45 -18.19
CA LEU A 721 7.61 28.75 -18.86
C LEU A 721 8.39 29.88 -18.18
N ASN A 722 8.69 29.78 -16.89
CA ASN A 722 9.55 30.77 -16.20
C ASN A 722 11.01 30.75 -16.68
N LEU A 723 11.44 29.70 -17.38
CA LEU A 723 12.82 29.54 -17.85
C LEU A 723 13.01 30.00 -19.31
N SER A 724 11.93 30.32 -20.02
CA SER A 724 11.93 30.62 -21.46
C SER A 724 11.53 32.06 -21.81
N VAL A 725 11.18 32.89 -20.84
CA VAL A 725 10.94 34.33 -20.96
C VAL A 725 12.10 35.11 -20.36
#